data_5d11a0cd30eacf1259eb3849b8d50a57
#
_entry.id   5d11a0cd30eacf1259eb3849b8d50a57
#
_cell.length_a   1.000
_cell.length_b   1.000
_cell.length_c   1.000
_cell.angle_alpha   90.00
_cell.angle_beta   90.00
_cell.angle_gamma   90.00
#
_symmetry.space_group_name_H-M   'P 1'
#
loop_
_entity.id
_entity.type
_entity.pdbx_description
1 polymer ?
#
loop_
_entity_poly.entity_id
_entity_poly.type
_entity_poly.pdbx_seq_one_letter_code
_entity_poly.pdbx_strand_id
1 'polypeptide(L)'
;MERAELAARLIAADDAERVALLRSHGALADAALAYLLKDICLEAWASDPARATGAASALELFAHLDSDGEVAACAAWSAGIASLIAGQMERAVTHLDDAEARFLKLDLAHTAAATQVSKLIALALVGRYDEAIECGLGALKVLEAHGDILAAGKIEHNIGNIYWRRDRYDEAEHFFRAARARFQVLDDDRQLAMLDNCLAYIQSLKHNFRSAEQLYDQALERAERIGATVTQAEIESSMGNLALFQGRYDRALDYLERARRKYAEMGMPHESAISELEIADAYLELNLGSEAAEFYERVSPTFAELSMRAEQALALAHHGRAAILLGQTDKAQRLLTEARHLYAAEGNALGEAMVTLTMAQLHHSSGNYPATMLAAEEAEAPLAAAGVWRHLLMARWLRGEAARALGSAADARSVLDATLHDAEAQAQPQVAQRCHTSLGLLAAMEGDAKSAEASFKRAIELIETLRAPLPAEEFRASFFSDKLVPYDEMVRLCLADEETDRAAEALGFVERARSRALVDILGGALKVLPEPRDEFEAELLNQLEELREQLNWFYSQINRPSQKSDAAESADEMAALQQEVREREHKMMEITRQLQHRGEQPALSPEVEVLDIAQLQSELGEDAALVEYTSLDGELLAFVVTDEGVDVIRHLGSEREVEAELEQLRFQIDTLRFGAERMRKHLPHLTKRALHHLQTLYDVLLAPIEEFIGDERRLVIVPHRALHYVPFHALHDGIDYVIERREVSYAPSAVVLRHCLSRSPRPLNHALLVGVPDEQTPRVRDEVVALAPLFPEATTLLDEQGTLAAVREYAPQADVLHLACHGQFRPDNPLFSALRLSNNWLTVRDAYELDLQRCELVALSACETGMSAVAPGNELIGLARGFFSAGAPSLLMSLWTVDDEATAELMKDFYQRLCAGASAASALRHAQLRLMQEQPHPFFWSPFVLFGR
;
A
#
# COMPACT_ATOMS: atom_id res chain seq x y z
N MET A 1 -19.27 56.39 19.92
CA MET A 1 -19.17 55.15 19.09
C MET A 1 -18.34 55.49 17.86
N GLU A 2 -17.39 54.66 17.50
CA GLU A 2 -16.61 54.80 16.26
C GLU A 2 -17.28 53.99 15.11
N ARG A 3 -16.95 54.33 13.83
CA ARG A 3 -17.53 53.57 12.66
C ARG A 3 -17.29 52.09 12.72
N ALA A 4 -16.12 51.67 13.21
CA ALA A 4 -15.78 50.23 13.35
C ALA A 4 -16.70 49.54 14.38
N GLU A 5 -17.01 50.20 15.52
CA GLU A 5 -17.93 49.71 16.53
C GLU A 5 -19.36 49.63 15.99
N LEU A 6 -19.78 50.66 15.22
CA LEU A 6 -21.09 50.63 14.55
C LEU A 6 -21.20 49.50 13.53
N ALA A 7 -20.18 49.31 12.69
CA ALA A 7 -20.14 48.21 11.73
C ALA A 7 -20.26 46.81 12.42
N ALA A 8 -19.48 46.59 13.49
CA ALA A 8 -19.53 45.33 14.23
C ALA A 8 -20.94 45.05 14.82
N ARG A 9 -21.61 46.08 15.37
CA ARG A 9 -22.97 45.95 15.87
C ARG A 9 -24.00 45.73 14.77
N LEU A 10 -23.87 46.39 13.62
CA LEU A 10 -24.74 46.19 12.45
C LEU A 10 -24.65 44.74 11.90
N ILE A 11 -23.47 44.16 11.88
CA ILE A 11 -23.25 42.79 11.43
C ILE A 11 -23.96 41.78 12.35
N ALA A 12 -23.90 41.97 13.66
CA ALA A 12 -24.49 41.07 14.66
C ALA A 12 -26.00 41.28 14.90
N ALA A 13 -26.59 42.41 14.50
CA ALA A 13 -27.96 42.81 14.77
C ALA A 13 -28.98 42.17 13.78
N ASP A 14 -30.25 42.09 14.21
CA ASP A 14 -31.36 41.85 13.31
C ASP A 14 -31.77 43.11 12.54
N ASP A 15 -32.63 42.97 11.53
CA ASP A 15 -33.02 44.09 10.65
C ASP A 15 -33.69 45.25 11.39
N ALA A 16 -34.48 44.97 12.44
CA ALA A 16 -35.13 46.03 13.22
C ALA A 16 -34.11 46.85 14.04
N GLU A 17 -33.12 46.17 14.63
CA GLU A 17 -32.02 46.79 15.37
C GLU A 17 -31.06 47.50 14.43
N ARG A 18 -30.77 46.97 13.24
CA ARG A 18 -29.97 47.65 12.18
C ARG A 18 -30.59 48.99 11.79
N VAL A 19 -31.88 49.04 11.52
CA VAL A 19 -32.61 50.32 11.23
C VAL A 19 -32.50 51.29 12.38
N ALA A 20 -32.66 50.84 13.62
CA ALA A 20 -32.55 51.71 14.80
C ALA A 20 -31.14 52.26 14.96
N LEU A 21 -30.09 51.43 14.77
CA LEU A 21 -28.68 51.80 14.82
C LEU A 21 -28.32 52.86 13.75
N LEU A 22 -28.72 52.64 12.50
CA LEU A 22 -28.46 53.59 11.40
C LEU A 22 -29.13 54.91 11.62
N ARG A 23 -30.38 54.95 12.10
CA ARG A 23 -31.10 56.17 12.41
C ARG A 23 -30.53 56.96 13.59
N SER A 24 -30.12 56.23 14.67
CA SER A 24 -29.59 56.87 15.88
C SER A 24 -28.19 57.41 15.70
N HIS A 25 -27.44 56.89 14.71
CA HIS A 25 -26.06 57.31 14.43
C HIS A 25 -25.89 57.83 13.01
N GLY A 26 -26.89 58.59 12.48
CA GLY A 26 -26.90 59.06 11.10
C GLY A 26 -25.66 59.86 10.69
N ALA A 27 -24.96 60.51 11.64
CA ALA A 27 -23.70 61.17 11.34
C ALA A 27 -22.51 60.26 11.02
N LEU A 28 -22.65 58.94 11.33
CA LEU A 28 -21.65 57.92 11.01
C LEU A 28 -22.12 56.99 9.88
N ALA A 29 -23.43 57.08 9.53
CA ALA A 29 -24.03 56.31 8.42
C ALA A 29 -23.79 57.12 7.11
N ASP A 30 -22.61 56.98 6.56
CA ASP A 30 -22.10 57.64 5.34
C ASP A 30 -21.40 56.64 4.41
N ALA A 31 -20.92 57.09 3.25
CA ALA A 31 -20.17 56.27 2.31
C ALA A 31 -18.97 55.57 2.95
N ALA A 32 -18.30 56.22 3.93
CA ALA A 32 -17.16 55.58 4.61
C ALA A 32 -17.58 54.36 5.46
N LEU A 33 -18.78 54.35 6.06
CA LEU A 33 -19.33 53.15 6.72
C LEU A 33 -19.68 52.07 5.70
N ALA A 34 -20.20 52.46 4.53
CA ALA A 34 -20.50 51.49 3.47
C ALA A 34 -19.22 50.79 2.94
N TYR A 35 -18.15 51.55 2.69
CA TYR A 35 -16.86 50.96 2.32
C TYR A 35 -16.33 50.04 3.42
N LEU A 36 -16.42 50.43 4.70
CA LEU A 36 -15.96 49.58 5.81
C LEU A 36 -16.72 48.23 5.87
N LEU A 37 -18.07 48.28 5.74
CA LEU A 37 -18.87 47.03 5.72
C LEU A 37 -18.57 46.15 4.49
N LYS A 38 -18.36 46.81 3.31
CA LYS A 38 -17.93 46.09 2.08
C LYS A 38 -16.55 45.43 2.28
N ASP A 39 -15.59 46.17 2.90
CA ASP A 39 -14.25 45.58 3.13
C ASP A 39 -14.31 44.42 4.11
N ILE A 40 -15.10 44.52 5.20
CA ILE A 40 -15.34 43.39 6.11
C ILE A 40 -15.98 42.19 5.35
N CYS A 41 -16.93 42.45 4.44
CA CYS A 41 -17.53 41.41 3.64
C CYS A 41 -16.49 40.70 2.73
N LEU A 42 -15.61 41.46 2.07
CA LEU A 42 -14.54 40.96 1.22
C LEU A 42 -13.42 40.25 1.97
N GLU A 43 -13.11 40.64 3.20
CA GLU A 43 -12.09 39.98 4.01
C GLU A 43 -12.59 38.66 4.64
N ALA A 44 -13.89 38.63 5.01
CA ALA A 44 -14.47 37.51 5.76
C ALA A 44 -15.08 36.41 4.90
N TRP A 45 -15.29 36.60 3.59
CA TRP A 45 -16.11 35.70 2.77
C TRP A 45 -15.63 34.26 2.75
N ALA A 46 -14.33 34.02 2.83
CA ALA A 46 -13.74 32.69 2.85
C ALA A 46 -13.48 32.14 4.27
N SER A 47 -13.22 33.01 5.24
CA SER A 47 -12.82 32.63 6.61
C SER A 47 -13.95 32.64 7.63
N ASP A 48 -14.96 33.51 7.44
CA ASP A 48 -16.14 33.66 8.30
C ASP A 48 -17.37 34.07 7.44
N PRO A 49 -17.95 33.09 6.69
CA PRO A 49 -19.09 33.36 5.79
C PRO A 49 -20.30 33.99 6.47
N ALA A 50 -20.54 33.67 7.75
CA ALA A 50 -21.63 34.24 8.52
C ALA A 50 -21.44 35.77 8.75
N ARG A 51 -20.21 36.16 9.08
CA ARG A 51 -19.82 37.59 9.22
C ARG A 51 -19.91 38.35 7.91
N ALA A 52 -19.47 37.72 6.80
CA ALA A 52 -19.56 38.30 5.46
C ALA A 52 -21.02 38.52 5.04
N THR A 53 -21.89 37.52 5.24
CA THR A 53 -23.32 37.60 4.94
C THR A 53 -24.04 38.66 5.83
N GLY A 54 -23.66 38.74 7.11
CA GLY A 54 -24.13 39.76 8.02
C GLY A 54 -23.79 41.19 7.58
N ALA A 55 -22.57 41.39 7.07
CA ALA A 55 -22.12 42.67 6.52
C ALA A 55 -22.87 43.03 5.23
N ALA A 56 -23.08 42.05 4.32
CA ALA A 56 -23.86 42.27 3.11
C ALA A 56 -25.32 42.64 3.39
N SER A 57 -25.98 41.92 4.33
CA SER A 57 -27.36 42.23 4.75
C SER A 57 -27.48 43.63 5.40
N ALA A 58 -26.49 44.01 6.21
CA ALA A 58 -26.45 45.35 6.80
C ALA A 58 -26.32 46.43 5.73
N LEU A 59 -25.49 46.22 4.70
CA LEU A 59 -25.32 47.14 3.58
C LEU A 59 -26.55 47.23 2.70
N GLU A 60 -27.23 46.12 2.43
CA GLU A 60 -28.46 46.09 1.66
C GLU A 60 -29.56 46.94 2.32
N LEU A 61 -29.72 46.77 3.65
CA LEU A 61 -30.66 47.56 4.43
C LEU A 61 -30.24 49.04 4.48
N PHE A 62 -28.96 49.30 4.62
CA PHE A 62 -28.43 50.69 4.62
C PHE A 62 -28.73 51.39 3.27
N ALA A 63 -28.52 50.73 2.15
CA ALA A 63 -28.82 51.26 0.82
C ALA A 63 -30.31 51.52 0.56
N HIS A 64 -31.19 50.82 1.28
CA HIS A 64 -32.65 51.12 1.24
C HIS A 64 -33.04 52.33 2.04
N LEU A 65 -32.23 52.75 3.02
CA LEU A 65 -32.48 53.88 3.89
C LEU A 65 -31.77 55.18 3.44
N ASP A 66 -30.74 55.05 2.61
CA ASP A 66 -29.91 56.13 2.10
C ASP A 66 -30.00 56.22 0.57
N SER A 67 -30.02 57.43 0.02
CA SER A 67 -30.04 57.69 -1.43
C SER A 67 -28.65 57.89 -2.02
N ASP A 68 -27.57 57.69 -1.24
CA ASP A 68 -26.20 57.84 -1.70
C ASP A 68 -25.85 56.75 -2.73
N GLY A 69 -25.34 57.18 -3.87
CA GLY A 69 -24.97 56.29 -4.95
C GLY A 69 -23.81 55.37 -4.59
N GLU A 70 -22.87 55.78 -3.79
CA GLU A 70 -21.74 54.98 -3.33
C GLU A 70 -22.21 53.89 -2.37
N VAL A 71 -23.13 54.22 -1.43
CA VAL A 71 -23.72 53.20 -0.54
C VAL A 71 -24.42 52.10 -1.34
N ALA A 72 -25.23 52.50 -2.39
CA ALA A 72 -25.94 51.57 -3.25
C ALA A 72 -24.96 50.69 -4.09
N ALA A 73 -23.84 51.24 -4.54
CA ALA A 73 -22.82 50.51 -5.27
C ALA A 73 -22.07 49.50 -4.37
N CYS A 74 -21.70 49.91 -3.13
CA CYS A 74 -21.10 48.98 -2.14
C CYS A 74 -22.07 47.86 -1.75
N ALA A 75 -23.37 48.13 -1.62
CA ALA A 75 -24.38 47.11 -1.32
C ALA A 75 -24.52 46.10 -2.46
N ALA A 76 -24.53 46.55 -3.72
CA ALA A 76 -24.53 45.66 -4.87
C ALA A 76 -23.29 44.75 -4.93
N TRP A 77 -22.11 45.33 -4.63
CA TRP A 77 -20.88 44.49 -4.59
C TRP A 77 -20.96 43.43 -3.49
N SER A 78 -21.33 43.80 -2.27
CA SER A 78 -21.47 42.88 -1.14
C SER A 78 -22.58 41.82 -1.36
N ALA A 79 -23.68 42.20 -2.04
CA ALA A 79 -24.72 41.22 -2.47
C ALA A 79 -24.18 40.20 -3.49
N GLY A 80 -23.25 40.65 -4.35
CA GLY A 80 -22.50 39.72 -5.22
C GLY A 80 -21.68 38.68 -4.43
N ILE A 81 -20.95 39.11 -3.42
CA ILE A 81 -20.20 38.23 -2.52
C ILE A 81 -21.13 37.29 -1.74
N ALA A 82 -22.22 37.80 -1.19
CA ALA A 82 -23.21 36.95 -0.50
C ALA A 82 -23.84 35.89 -1.43
N SER A 83 -24.03 36.23 -2.70
CA SER A 83 -24.53 35.31 -3.72
C SER A 83 -23.48 34.23 -4.06
N LEU A 84 -22.17 34.56 -4.08
CA LEU A 84 -21.07 33.60 -4.21
C LEU A 84 -21.08 32.61 -3.03
N ILE A 85 -21.16 33.07 -1.80
CA ILE A 85 -21.25 32.25 -0.58
C ILE A 85 -22.47 31.30 -0.64
N ALA A 86 -23.60 31.81 -1.15
CA ALA A 86 -24.82 31.01 -1.29
C ALA A 86 -24.85 30.05 -2.50
N GLY A 87 -23.79 29.93 -3.28
CA GLY A 87 -23.74 29.09 -4.48
C GLY A 87 -24.55 29.61 -5.66
N GLN A 88 -25.02 30.90 -5.64
CA GLN A 88 -25.87 31.48 -6.66
C GLN A 88 -25.07 32.30 -7.68
N MET A 89 -24.24 31.61 -8.47
CA MET A 89 -23.21 32.23 -9.30
C MET A 89 -23.75 33.21 -10.34
N GLU A 90 -24.81 32.89 -11.07
CA GLU A 90 -25.43 33.82 -12.05
C GLU A 90 -25.99 35.11 -11.41
N ARG A 91 -26.52 34.99 -10.18
CA ARG A 91 -26.95 36.17 -9.40
C ARG A 91 -25.76 36.98 -8.94
N ALA A 92 -24.66 36.32 -8.55
CA ALA A 92 -23.44 36.99 -8.19
C ALA A 92 -22.91 37.85 -9.36
N VAL A 93 -22.85 37.31 -10.58
CA VAL A 93 -22.48 38.06 -11.78
C VAL A 93 -23.40 39.28 -11.96
N THR A 94 -24.73 39.10 -11.86
CA THR A 94 -25.71 40.16 -12.04
C THR A 94 -25.48 41.31 -11.02
N HIS A 95 -25.24 40.97 -9.75
CA HIS A 95 -24.98 41.98 -8.70
C HIS A 95 -23.65 42.69 -8.89
N LEU A 96 -22.60 42.00 -9.38
CA LEU A 96 -21.31 42.59 -9.63
C LEU A 96 -21.31 43.46 -10.88
N ASP A 97 -22.09 43.13 -11.91
CA ASP A 97 -22.36 44.02 -13.05
C ASP A 97 -23.09 45.32 -12.64
N ASP A 98 -24.09 45.22 -11.76
CA ASP A 98 -24.79 46.36 -11.23
C ASP A 98 -23.84 47.26 -10.39
N ALA A 99 -22.97 46.64 -9.56
CA ALA A 99 -21.96 47.36 -8.78
C ALA A 99 -21.00 48.14 -9.68
N GLU A 100 -20.43 47.46 -10.69
CA GLU A 100 -19.55 48.10 -11.68
C GLU A 100 -20.24 49.24 -12.39
N ALA A 101 -21.45 49.02 -12.91
CA ALA A 101 -22.21 50.10 -13.62
C ALA A 101 -22.53 51.31 -12.71
N ARG A 102 -22.79 51.11 -11.42
CA ARG A 102 -23.01 52.18 -10.44
C ARG A 102 -21.75 52.98 -10.16
N PHE A 103 -20.59 52.29 -9.93
CA PHE A 103 -19.33 52.99 -9.72
C PHE A 103 -18.90 53.77 -10.98
N LEU A 104 -19.12 53.26 -12.19
CA LEU A 104 -18.83 54.01 -13.42
C LEU A 104 -19.70 55.25 -13.58
N LYS A 105 -21.00 55.20 -13.17
CA LYS A 105 -21.88 56.39 -13.18
C LYS A 105 -21.43 57.47 -12.20
N LEU A 106 -20.71 57.08 -11.15
CA LEU A 106 -20.14 58.00 -10.16
C LEU A 106 -18.73 58.50 -10.52
N ASP A 107 -18.25 58.18 -11.71
CA ASP A 107 -16.89 58.49 -12.20
C ASP A 107 -15.77 57.86 -11.35
N LEU A 108 -16.12 56.72 -10.71
CA LEU A 108 -15.20 55.95 -9.85
C LEU A 108 -14.65 54.73 -10.60
N ALA A 109 -13.97 54.97 -11.73
CA ALA A 109 -13.47 53.91 -12.64
C ALA A 109 -12.50 52.92 -11.93
N HIS A 110 -11.67 53.39 -11.01
CA HIS A 110 -10.78 52.56 -10.22
C HIS A 110 -11.56 51.54 -9.36
N THR A 111 -12.58 52.00 -8.61
CA THR A 111 -13.40 51.10 -7.77
C THR A 111 -14.23 50.14 -8.60
N ALA A 112 -14.75 50.63 -9.76
CA ALA A 112 -15.44 49.78 -10.73
C ALA A 112 -14.52 48.64 -11.22
N ALA A 113 -13.26 48.94 -11.55
CA ALA A 113 -12.29 47.89 -11.95
C ALA A 113 -11.99 46.87 -10.82
N ALA A 114 -11.97 47.36 -9.55
CA ALA A 114 -11.74 46.49 -8.40
C ALA A 114 -12.88 45.45 -8.17
N THR A 115 -14.14 45.76 -8.61
CA THR A 115 -15.25 44.78 -8.54
C THR A 115 -14.97 43.52 -9.37
N GLN A 116 -14.15 43.64 -10.43
CA GLN A 116 -13.83 42.56 -11.34
C GLN A 116 -13.05 41.42 -10.64
N VAL A 117 -12.32 41.71 -9.55
CA VAL A 117 -11.64 40.64 -8.77
C VAL A 117 -12.63 39.55 -8.36
N SER A 118 -13.80 39.95 -7.84
CA SER A 118 -14.86 38.99 -7.43
C SER A 118 -15.66 38.45 -8.62
N LYS A 119 -15.88 39.28 -9.66
CA LYS A 119 -16.63 38.87 -10.85
C LYS A 119 -15.93 37.80 -11.66
N LEU A 120 -14.59 37.82 -11.76
CA LEU A 120 -13.82 36.80 -12.42
C LEU A 120 -14.06 35.42 -11.79
N ILE A 121 -14.13 35.36 -10.47
CA ILE A 121 -14.42 34.11 -9.73
C ILE A 121 -15.81 33.60 -10.09
N ALA A 122 -16.84 34.49 -10.05
CA ALA A 122 -18.20 34.11 -10.41
C ALA A 122 -18.32 33.60 -11.83
N LEU A 123 -17.72 34.30 -12.82
CA LEU A 123 -17.73 33.93 -14.22
C LEU A 123 -16.99 32.62 -14.48
N ALA A 124 -15.88 32.37 -13.78
CA ALA A 124 -15.13 31.13 -13.88
C ALA A 124 -15.94 29.93 -13.37
N LEU A 125 -16.69 30.08 -12.26
CA LEU A 125 -17.53 29.03 -11.68
C LEU A 125 -18.77 28.71 -12.55
N VAL A 126 -19.22 29.65 -13.40
CA VAL A 126 -20.31 29.43 -14.40
C VAL A 126 -19.77 28.92 -15.73
N GLY A 127 -18.46 28.79 -15.89
CA GLY A 127 -17.84 28.34 -17.13
C GLY A 127 -17.70 29.43 -18.21
N ARG A 128 -17.97 30.73 -17.92
CA ARG A 128 -17.87 31.88 -18.85
C ARG A 128 -16.42 32.36 -18.90
N TYR A 129 -15.46 31.50 -19.23
CA TYR A 129 -14.02 31.74 -19.09
C TYR A 129 -13.50 32.90 -19.98
N ASP A 130 -13.92 32.94 -21.26
CA ASP A 130 -13.41 33.95 -22.20
C ASP A 130 -13.87 35.37 -21.79
N GLU A 131 -15.11 35.50 -21.32
CA GLU A 131 -15.64 36.75 -20.79
C GLU A 131 -14.91 37.17 -19.50
N ALA A 132 -14.63 36.22 -18.61
CA ALA A 132 -13.85 36.50 -17.40
C ALA A 132 -12.45 37.07 -17.75
N ILE A 133 -11.74 36.43 -18.69
CA ILE A 133 -10.42 36.89 -19.12
C ILE A 133 -10.50 38.29 -19.74
N GLU A 134 -11.49 38.57 -20.60
CA GLU A 134 -11.67 39.89 -21.21
C GLU A 134 -11.94 40.99 -20.17
N CYS A 135 -12.86 40.73 -19.24
CA CYS A 135 -13.16 41.63 -18.12
C CYS A 135 -11.90 41.87 -17.25
N GLY A 136 -11.16 40.79 -16.95
CA GLY A 136 -9.95 40.87 -16.14
C GLY A 136 -8.86 41.71 -16.80
N LEU A 137 -8.59 41.48 -18.08
CA LEU A 137 -7.61 42.27 -18.83
C LEU A 137 -8.01 43.76 -18.99
N GLY A 138 -9.31 44.03 -19.08
CA GLY A 138 -9.84 45.40 -19.06
C GLY A 138 -9.60 46.06 -17.70
N ALA A 139 -9.93 45.39 -16.62
CA ALA A 139 -9.73 45.90 -15.26
C ALA A 139 -8.25 46.11 -14.93
N LEU A 140 -7.39 45.21 -15.33
CA LEU A 140 -5.94 45.27 -15.10
C LEU A 140 -5.35 46.58 -15.63
N LYS A 141 -5.72 47.02 -16.83
CA LYS A 141 -5.25 48.28 -17.42
C LYS A 141 -5.64 49.49 -16.58
N VAL A 142 -6.84 49.49 -16.02
CA VAL A 142 -7.33 50.61 -15.18
C VAL A 142 -6.60 50.59 -13.83
N LEU A 143 -6.44 49.40 -13.19
CA LEU A 143 -5.76 49.28 -11.91
C LEU A 143 -4.28 49.66 -12.00
N GLU A 144 -3.59 49.28 -13.07
CA GLU A 144 -2.22 49.69 -13.36
C GLU A 144 -2.07 51.18 -13.54
N ALA A 145 -3.00 51.82 -14.28
CA ALA A 145 -2.99 53.28 -14.46
C ALA A 145 -3.15 54.05 -13.15
N HIS A 146 -3.81 53.46 -12.15
CA HIS A 146 -3.99 54.02 -10.82
C HIS A 146 -2.95 53.57 -9.80
N GLY A 147 -2.02 52.67 -10.17
CA GLY A 147 -0.99 52.15 -9.29
C GLY A 147 -1.49 51.18 -8.19
N ASP A 148 -2.66 50.57 -8.38
CA ASP A 148 -3.22 49.58 -7.44
C ASP A 148 -2.58 48.23 -7.64
N ILE A 149 -1.42 48.04 -7.01
CA ILE A 149 -0.61 46.81 -7.12
C ILE A 149 -1.37 45.62 -6.54
N LEU A 150 -2.12 45.79 -5.44
CA LEU A 150 -2.84 44.71 -4.76
C LEU A 150 -3.97 44.14 -5.63
N ALA A 151 -4.87 45.02 -6.12
CA ALA A 151 -5.99 44.61 -6.94
C ALA A 151 -5.51 44.05 -8.30
N ALA A 152 -4.48 44.63 -8.90
CA ALA A 152 -3.86 44.12 -10.13
C ALA A 152 -3.30 42.72 -9.94
N GLY A 153 -2.57 42.46 -8.84
CA GLY A 153 -2.04 41.14 -8.52
C GLY A 153 -3.16 40.11 -8.31
N LYS A 154 -4.26 40.47 -7.66
CA LYS A 154 -5.44 39.56 -7.51
C LYS A 154 -6.12 39.27 -8.86
N ILE A 155 -6.21 40.23 -9.75
CA ILE A 155 -6.74 40.00 -11.12
C ILE A 155 -5.84 39.03 -11.89
N GLU A 156 -4.53 39.26 -11.88
CA GLU A 156 -3.57 38.34 -12.55
C GLU A 156 -3.63 36.95 -11.97
N HIS A 157 -3.72 36.81 -10.64
CA HIS A 157 -3.89 35.51 -9.98
C HIS A 157 -5.18 34.81 -10.47
N ASN A 158 -6.32 35.53 -10.49
CA ASN A 158 -7.59 34.95 -10.94
C ASN A 158 -7.58 34.57 -12.43
N ILE A 159 -6.96 35.37 -13.29
CA ILE A 159 -6.76 35.01 -14.72
C ILE A 159 -5.88 33.78 -14.83
N GLY A 160 -4.80 33.70 -14.05
CA GLY A 160 -3.96 32.50 -13.97
C GLY A 160 -4.75 31.25 -13.60
N ASN A 161 -5.62 31.33 -12.58
CA ASN A 161 -6.51 30.23 -12.19
C ASN A 161 -7.50 29.83 -13.30
N ILE A 162 -8.01 30.78 -14.07
CA ILE A 162 -8.90 30.50 -15.21
C ILE A 162 -8.16 29.73 -16.30
N TYR A 163 -6.94 30.14 -16.66
CA TYR A 163 -6.12 29.41 -17.61
C TYR A 163 -5.74 28.03 -17.11
N TRP A 164 -5.41 27.91 -15.82
CA TRP A 164 -5.11 26.63 -15.18
C TRP A 164 -6.29 25.65 -15.24
N ARG A 165 -7.52 26.11 -14.96
CA ARG A 165 -8.74 25.29 -15.10
C ARG A 165 -9.03 24.84 -16.53
N ARG A 166 -8.44 25.49 -17.53
CA ARG A 166 -8.55 25.15 -18.95
C ARG A 166 -7.34 24.37 -19.46
N ASP A 167 -6.50 23.85 -18.58
CA ASP A 167 -5.27 23.12 -18.89
C ASP A 167 -4.26 23.92 -19.76
N ARG A 168 -4.37 25.26 -19.75
CA ARG A 168 -3.46 26.19 -20.46
C ARG A 168 -2.35 26.63 -19.51
N TYR A 169 -1.45 25.69 -19.19
CA TYR A 169 -0.45 25.87 -18.15
C TYR A 169 0.61 26.93 -18.45
N ASP A 170 0.95 27.17 -19.71
CA ASP A 170 1.92 28.23 -20.08
C ASP A 170 1.37 29.62 -19.82
N GLU A 171 0.12 29.86 -20.17
CA GLU A 171 -0.55 31.13 -19.89
C GLU A 171 -0.81 31.29 -18.40
N ALA A 172 -1.22 30.23 -17.70
CA ALA A 172 -1.38 30.26 -16.24
C ALA A 172 -0.07 30.65 -15.55
N GLU A 173 1.05 30.03 -15.93
CA GLU A 173 2.38 30.36 -15.43
C GLU A 173 2.77 31.82 -15.64
N HIS A 174 2.48 32.35 -16.83
CA HIS A 174 2.73 33.75 -17.16
C HIS A 174 2.02 34.69 -16.17
N PHE A 175 0.73 34.49 -15.94
CA PHE A 175 -0.06 35.34 -15.05
C PHE A 175 0.29 35.13 -13.57
N PHE A 176 0.56 33.89 -13.14
CA PHE A 176 1.02 33.64 -11.76
C PHE A 176 2.37 34.29 -11.47
N ARG A 177 3.31 34.29 -12.43
CA ARG A 177 4.59 35.01 -12.27
C ARG A 177 4.41 36.52 -12.20
N ALA A 178 3.50 37.09 -12.99
CA ALA A 178 3.17 38.52 -12.95
C ALA A 178 2.58 38.89 -11.59
N ALA A 179 1.57 38.14 -11.10
CA ALA A 179 0.97 38.35 -9.79
C ALA A 179 2.02 38.22 -8.66
N ARG A 180 2.88 37.19 -8.73
CA ARG A 180 3.96 36.96 -7.77
C ARG A 180 4.90 38.16 -7.67
N ALA A 181 5.29 38.74 -8.80
CA ALA A 181 6.17 39.92 -8.82
C ALA A 181 5.51 41.11 -8.11
N ARG A 182 4.18 41.29 -8.27
CA ARG A 182 3.43 42.34 -7.56
C ARG A 182 3.35 42.12 -6.06
N PHE A 183 3.01 40.91 -5.62
CA PHE A 183 2.93 40.60 -4.18
C PHE A 183 4.29 40.58 -3.50
N GLN A 184 5.37 40.32 -4.26
CA GLN A 184 6.72 40.44 -3.74
C GLN A 184 7.07 41.93 -3.40
N VAL A 185 6.55 42.88 -4.16
CA VAL A 185 6.72 44.31 -3.83
C VAL A 185 5.92 44.72 -2.56
N LEU A 186 4.80 44.01 -2.31
CA LEU A 186 3.93 44.24 -1.14
C LEU A 186 4.37 43.46 0.10
N ASP A 187 5.34 42.57 -0.01
CA ASP A 187 5.77 41.63 1.03
C ASP A 187 4.59 40.82 1.64
N ASP A 188 3.64 40.42 0.77
CA ASP A 188 2.45 39.66 1.16
C ASP A 188 2.73 38.17 1.16
N ASP A 189 3.21 37.65 2.29
CA ASP A 189 3.58 36.22 2.44
C ASP A 189 2.42 35.26 2.17
N ARG A 190 1.16 35.64 2.45
CA ARG A 190 -0.01 34.77 2.18
C ARG A 190 -0.21 34.57 0.68
N GLN A 191 -0.23 35.66 -0.08
CA GLN A 191 -0.42 35.62 -1.53
C GLN A 191 0.80 34.93 -2.21
N LEU A 192 1.99 35.22 -1.71
CA LEU A 192 3.21 34.60 -2.21
C LEU A 192 3.21 33.07 -1.98
N ALA A 193 2.78 32.59 -0.81
CA ALA A 193 2.69 31.14 -0.53
C ALA A 193 1.71 30.44 -1.50
N MET A 194 0.53 31.04 -1.72
CA MET A 194 -0.46 30.48 -2.67
C MET A 194 0.07 30.44 -4.09
N LEU A 195 0.74 31.50 -4.55
CA LEU A 195 1.29 31.58 -5.91
C LEU A 195 2.50 30.67 -6.10
N ASP A 196 3.37 30.56 -5.09
CA ASP A 196 4.48 29.60 -5.12
C ASP A 196 3.97 28.16 -5.19
N ASN A 197 2.87 27.80 -4.49
CA ASN A 197 2.17 26.54 -4.60
C ASN A 197 1.63 26.30 -6.03
N CYS A 198 0.92 27.26 -6.61
CA CYS A 198 0.41 27.17 -7.98
C CYS A 198 1.53 27.00 -9.03
N LEU A 199 2.61 27.77 -8.89
CA LEU A 199 3.77 27.69 -9.78
C LEU A 199 4.49 26.34 -9.62
N ALA A 200 4.65 25.86 -8.38
CA ALA A 200 5.25 24.57 -8.10
C ALA A 200 4.46 23.43 -8.76
N TYR A 201 3.12 23.47 -8.67
CA TYR A 201 2.26 22.48 -9.33
C TYR A 201 2.47 22.48 -10.85
N ILE A 202 2.52 23.66 -11.49
CA ILE A 202 2.82 23.75 -12.94
C ILE A 202 4.20 23.19 -13.27
N GLN A 203 5.22 23.47 -12.45
CA GLN A 203 6.56 22.89 -12.64
C GLN A 203 6.53 21.37 -12.49
N SER A 204 5.72 20.82 -11.58
CA SER A 204 5.51 19.38 -11.42
C SER A 204 4.95 18.74 -12.69
N LEU A 205 3.92 19.34 -13.27
CA LEU A 205 3.33 18.90 -14.55
C LEU A 205 4.30 18.96 -15.73
N LYS A 206 5.23 19.93 -15.70
CA LYS A 206 6.31 20.08 -16.68
C LYS A 206 7.54 19.21 -16.39
N HIS A 207 7.47 18.33 -15.40
CA HIS A 207 8.58 17.48 -14.94
C HIS A 207 9.83 18.22 -14.45
N ASN A 208 9.71 19.51 -14.13
CA ASN A 208 10.76 20.32 -13.53
C ASN A 208 10.79 20.12 -12.01
N PHE A 209 10.91 18.87 -11.56
CA PHE A 209 10.71 18.45 -10.17
C PHE A 209 11.57 19.22 -9.16
N ARG A 210 12.84 19.49 -9.47
CA ARG A 210 13.72 20.27 -8.59
C ARG A 210 13.23 21.71 -8.38
N SER A 211 12.69 22.33 -9.43
CA SER A 211 12.11 23.68 -9.33
C SER A 211 10.80 23.65 -8.56
N ALA A 212 10.00 22.59 -8.74
CA ALA A 212 8.76 22.39 -8.02
C ALA A 212 9.02 22.23 -6.51
N GLU A 213 9.96 21.36 -6.12
CA GLU A 213 10.35 21.16 -4.71
C GLU A 213 10.78 22.49 -4.05
N GLN A 214 11.65 23.26 -4.71
CA GLN A 214 12.11 24.55 -4.18
C GLN A 214 10.98 25.55 -3.97
N LEU A 215 10.00 25.59 -4.88
CA LEU A 215 8.84 26.47 -4.76
C LEU A 215 7.89 26.02 -3.64
N TYR A 216 7.65 24.71 -3.51
CA TYR A 216 6.85 24.17 -2.41
C TYR A 216 7.50 24.43 -1.04
N ASP A 217 8.81 24.22 -0.91
CA ASP A 217 9.53 24.51 0.34
C ASP A 217 9.40 25.98 0.72
N GLN A 218 9.56 26.90 -0.24
CA GLN A 218 9.37 28.35 -0.01
C GLN A 218 7.93 28.67 0.37
N ALA A 219 6.94 28.05 -0.28
CA ALA A 219 5.54 28.24 0.02
C ALA A 219 5.19 27.77 1.43
N LEU A 220 5.68 26.58 1.82
CA LEU A 220 5.44 26.00 3.14
C LEU A 220 6.08 26.85 4.24
N GLU A 221 7.35 27.26 4.08
CA GLU A 221 8.05 28.14 5.03
C GLU A 221 7.29 29.46 5.26
N ARG A 222 6.73 30.07 4.18
CA ARG A 222 5.92 31.29 4.30
C ARG A 222 4.62 31.03 5.05
N ALA A 223 3.90 29.94 4.70
CA ALA A 223 2.63 29.56 5.31
C ALA A 223 2.80 29.25 6.81
N GLU A 224 3.89 28.60 7.20
CA GLU A 224 4.25 28.34 8.60
C GLU A 224 4.53 29.62 9.37
N ARG A 225 5.31 30.55 8.78
CA ARG A 225 5.65 31.84 9.40
C ARG A 225 4.44 32.67 9.77
N ILE A 226 3.39 32.64 8.94
CA ILE A 226 2.15 33.43 9.17
C ILE A 226 1.06 32.62 9.88
N GLY A 227 1.31 31.32 10.22
CA GLY A 227 0.35 30.42 10.86
C GLY A 227 -0.88 30.12 10.00
N ALA A 228 -0.73 30.07 8.66
CA ALA A 228 -1.83 29.81 7.73
C ALA A 228 -2.06 28.30 7.55
N THR A 229 -2.71 27.63 8.52
CA THR A 229 -2.87 26.17 8.59
C THR A 229 -3.55 25.56 7.35
N VAL A 230 -4.58 26.23 6.80
CA VAL A 230 -5.25 25.77 5.56
C VAL A 230 -4.25 25.73 4.40
N THR A 231 -3.50 26.85 4.20
CA THR A 231 -2.51 26.93 3.12
C THR A 231 -1.37 25.92 3.30
N GLN A 232 -0.97 25.62 4.55
CA GLN A 232 0.00 24.55 4.85
C GLN A 232 -0.53 23.18 4.38
N ALA A 233 -1.79 22.85 4.69
CA ALA A 233 -2.40 21.60 4.28
C ALA A 233 -2.52 21.49 2.75
N GLU A 234 -2.89 22.58 2.05
CA GLU A 234 -2.93 22.62 0.59
C GLU A 234 -1.55 22.37 -0.05
N ILE A 235 -0.50 22.98 0.51
CA ILE A 235 0.87 22.79 0.04
C ILE A 235 1.34 21.36 0.30
N GLU A 236 1.07 20.81 1.49
CA GLU A 236 1.42 19.42 1.84
C GLU A 236 0.71 18.41 0.92
N SER A 237 -0.59 18.59 0.61
CA SER A 237 -1.28 17.76 -0.38
C SER A 237 -0.61 17.86 -1.76
N SER A 238 -0.25 19.08 -2.20
CA SER A 238 0.45 19.27 -3.47
C SER A 238 1.85 18.63 -3.49
N MET A 239 2.59 18.67 -2.37
CA MET A 239 3.88 17.98 -2.20
C MET A 239 3.73 16.47 -2.21
N GLY A 240 2.63 15.95 -1.63
CA GLY A 240 2.26 14.54 -1.70
C GLY A 240 2.06 14.09 -3.14
N ASN A 241 1.32 14.85 -3.92
CA ASN A 241 1.13 14.57 -5.35
C ASN A 241 2.43 14.63 -6.15
N LEU A 242 3.31 15.60 -5.88
CA LEU A 242 4.63 15.64 -6.49
C LEU A 242 5.44 14.37 -6.19
N ALA A 243 5.42 13.92 -4.94
CA ALA A 243 6.11 12.71 -4.52
C ALA A 243 5.54 11.45 -5.21
N LEU A 244 4.21 11.38 -5.43
CA LEU A 244 3.59 10.33 -6.24
C LEU A 244 4.10 10.33 -7.68
N PHE A 245 4.21 11.49 -8.32
CA PHE A 245 4.76 11.60 -9.68
C PHE A 245 6.22 11.13 -9.76
N GLN A 246 6.98 11.33 -8.71
CA GLN A 246 8.38 10.88 -8.61
C GLN A 246 8.51 9.40 -8.24
N GLY A 247 7.42 8.70 -7.87
CA GLY A 247 7.45 7.34 -7.33
C GLY A 247 7.99 7.26 -5.89
N ARG A 248 8.00 8.37 -5.16
CA ARG A 248 8.44 8.46 -3.75
C ARG A 248 7.23 8.29 -2.83
N TYR A 249 6.69 7.08 -2.81
CA TYR A 249 5.40 6.75 -2.18
C TYR A 249 5.40 6.97 -0.66
N ASP A 250 6.54 6.77 0.00
CA ASP A 250 6.74 7.07 1.42
C ASP A 250 6.44 8.54 1.74
N ARG A 251 7.10 9.44 1.03
CA ARG A 251 6.90 10.88 1.20
C ARG A 251 5.50 11.32 0.79
N ALA A 252 4.97 10.70 -0.26
CA ALA A 252 3.62 11.01 -0.71
C ALA A 252 2.60 10.75 0.41
N LEU A 253 2.64 9.56 1.00
CA LEU A 253 1.72 9.17 2.06
C LEU A 253 1.92 10.02 3.33
N ASP A 254 3.16 10.38 3.73
CA ASP A 254 3.40 11.27 4.87
C ASP A 254 2.76 12.65 4.66
N TYR A 255 3.01 13.28 3.50
CA TYR A 255 2.44 14.59 3.21
C TYR A 255 0.92 14.57 3.14
N LEU A 256 0.32 13.57 2.47
CA LEU A 256 -1.13 13.45 2.31
C LEU A 256 -1.83 13.20 3.65
N GLU A 257 -1.26 12.37 4.52
CA GLU A 257 -1.79 12.14 5.86
C GLU A 257 -1.70 13.39 6.75
N ARG A 258 -0.63 14.16 6.64
CA ARG A 258 -0.50 15.46 7.35
C ARG A 258 -1.55 16.45 6.88
N ALA A 259 -1.79 16.54 5.58
CA ALA A 259 -2.83 17.39 5.01
C ALA A 259 -4.23 16.94 5.48
N ARG A 260 -4.55 15.64 5.34
CA ARG A 260 -5.83 15.06 5.76
C ARG A 260 -6.16 15.36 7.22
N ARG A 261 -5.18 15.18 8.11
CA ARG A 261 -5.33 15.46 9.54
C ARG A 261 -5.63 16.92 9.81
N LYS A 262 -4.88 17.85 9.20
CA LYS A 262 -5.11 19.29 9.36
C LYS A 262 -6.53 19.68 8.90
N TYR A 263 -6.99 19.15 7.77
CA TYR A 263 -8.35 19.39 7.28
C TYR A 263 -9.42 18.82 8.20
N ALA A 264 -9.21 17.61 8.75
CA ALA A 264 -10.14 16.99 9.71
C ALA A 264 -10.24 17.80 11.01
N GLU A 265 -9.10 18.26 11.56
CA GLU A 265 -9.04 19.12 12.76
C GLU A 265 -9.76 20.47 12.58
N MET A 266 -9.72 21.00 11.36
CA MET A 266 -10.41 22.26 10.99
C MET A 266 -11.89 22.06 10.63
N GLY A 267 -12.39 20.81 10.61
CA GLY A 267 -13.76 20.50 10.22
C GLY A 267 -14.05 20.77 8.74
N MET A 268 -13.10 20.47 7.87
CA MET A 268 -13.16 20.65 6.41
C MET A 268 -13.36 19.28 5.72
N PRO A 269 -14.60 18.76 5.66
CA PRO A 269 -14.86 17.40 5.20
C PRO A 269 -14.58 17.19 3.72
N HIS A 270 -14.74 18.22 2.91
CA HIS A 270 -14.46 18.20 1.47
C HIS A 270 -12.96 17.98 1.19
N GLU A 271 -12.11 18.79 1.77
CA GLU A 271 -10.66 18.74 1.59
C GLU A 271 -10.07 17.46 2.21
N SER A 272 -10.65 17.03 3.34
CA SER A 272 -10.31 15.73 3.94
C SER A 272 -10.62 14.56 3.00
N ALA A 273 -11.79 14.57 2.33
CA ALA A 273 -12.17 13.52 1.37
C ALA A 273 -11.27 13.54 0.12
N ILE A 274 -10.81 14.72 -0.34
CA ILE A 274 -9.81 14.80 -1.43
C ILE A 274 -8.49 14.17 -1.00
N SER A 275 -7.99 14.47 0.20
CA SER A 275 -6.75 13.86 0.70
C SER A 275 -6.89 12.34 0.85
N GLU A 276 -8.05 11.83 1.28
CA GLU A 276 -8.33 10.39 1.32
C GLU A 276 -8.33 9.76 -0.07
N LEU A 277 -8.86 10.45 -1.08
CA LEU A 277 -8.79 10.02 -2.49
C LEU A 277 -7.34 9.90 -2.97
N GLU A 278 -6.51 10.90 -2.67
CA GLU A 278 -5.09 10.94 -3.03
C GLU A 278 -4.27 9.85 -2.31
N ILE A 279 -4.58 9.54 -1.05
CA ILE A 279 -4.01 8.40 -0.31
C ILE A 279 -4.39 7.08 -0.97
N ALA A 280 -5.66 6.92 -1.37
CA ALA A 280 -6.11 5.74 -2.10
C ALA A 280 -5.37 5.58 -3.44
N ASP A 281 -5.07 6.68 -4.14
CA ASP A 281 -4.27 6.66 -5.36
C ASP A 281 -2.84 6.18 -5.11
N ALA A 282 -2.23 6.57 -3.99
CA ALA A 282 -0.92 6.07 -3.59
C ALA A 282 -0.94 4.55 -3.32
N TYR A 283 -1.96 4.04 -2.62
CA TYR A 283 -2.12 2.60 -2.42
C TYR A 283 -2.36 1.84 -3.72
N LEU A 284 -3.13 2.43 -4.64
CA LEU A 284 -3.38 1.85 -5.96
C LEU A 284 -2.09 1.69 -6.79
N GLU A 285 -1.19 2.70 -6.73
CA GLU A 285 0.12 2.64 -7.40
C GLU A 285 1.06 1.60 -6.77
N LEU A 286 0.86 1.26 -5.50
CA LEU A 286 1.55 0.21 -4.78
C LEU A 286 0.92 -1.18 -4.95
N ASN A 287 -0.11 -1.32 -5.81
CA ASN A 287 -0.90 -2.55 -6.01
C ASN A 287 -1.68 -3.03 -4.77
N LEU A 288 -1.94 -2.15 -3.80
CA LEU A 288 -2.78 -2.41 -2.64
C LEU A 288 -4.25 -2.16 -3.00
N GLY A 289 -4.79 -3.02 -3.86
CA GLY A 289 -6.12 -2.83 -4.45
C GLY A 289 -7.27 -2.88 -3.44
N SER A 290 -7.18 -3.71 -2.40
CA SER A 290 -8.20 -3.83 -1.34
C SER A 290 -8.29 -2.55 -0.52
N GLU A 291 -7.16 -2.05 -0.06
CA GLU A 291 -7.03 -0.84 0.73
C GLU A 291 -7.50 0.40 -0.07
N ALA A 292 -7.04 0.51 -1.31
CA ALA A 292 -7.49 1.58 -2.20
C ALA A 292 -9.01 1.56 -2.39
N ALA A 293 -9.60 0.36 -2.62
CA ALA A 293 -11.03 0.21 -2.81
C ALA A 293 -11.85 0.68 -1.60
N GLU A 294 -11.40 0.40 -0.37
CA GLU A 294 -12.08 0.84 0.85
C GLU A 294 -12.13 2.38 0.98
N PHE A 295 -11.04 3.07 0.66
CA PHE A 295 -11.01 4.53 0.64
C PHE A 295 -11.96 5.08 -0.43
N TYR A 296 -11.95 4.53 -1.66
CA TYR A 296 -12.85 4.98 -2.72
C TYR A 296 -14.32 4.73 -2.38
N GLU A 297 -14.66 3.60 -1.75
CA GLU A 297 -16.02 3.32 -1.27
C GLU A 297 -16.49 4.32 -0.22
N ARG A 298 -15.58 4.81 0.63
CA ARG A 298 -15.88 5.79 1.67
C ARG A 298 -16.07 7.20 1.13
N VAL A 299 -15.19 7.65 0.22
CA VAL A 299 -15.20 9.02 -0.28
C VAL A 299 -16.25 9.29 -1.37
N SER A 300 -16.61 8.28 -2.18
CA SER A 300 -17.55 8.45 -3.29
C SER A 300 -18.94 8.94 -2.86
N PRO A 301 -19.58 8.41 -1.80
CA PRO A 301 -20.84 8.96 -1.26
C PRO A 301 -20.70 10.40 -0.77
N THR A 302 -19.60 10.75 -0.12
CA THR A 302 -19.33 12.11 0.37
C THR A 302 -19.30 13.11 -0.78
N PHE A 303 -18.64 12.80 -1.88
CA PHE A 303 -18.63 13.65 -3.07
C PHE A 303 -20.01 13.78 -3.70
N ALA A 304 -20.80 12.69 -3.72
CA ALA A 304 -22.19 12.73 -4.21
C ALA A 304 -23.08 13.64 -3.35
N GLU A 305 -23.00 13.57 -2.03
CA GLU A 305 -23.73 14.44 -1.09
C GLU A 305 -23.36 15.93 -1.25
N LEU A 306 -22.07 16.21 -1.50
CA LEU A 306 -21.56 17.54 -1.75
C LEU A 306 -21.80 18.02 -3.19
N SER A 307 -22.45 17.20 -4.06
CA SER A 307 -22.69 17.49 -5.48
C SER A 307 -21.40 17.70 -6.30
N MET A 308 -20.32 17.07 -5.89
CA MET A 308 -19.00 17.13 -6.53
C MET A 308 -18.85 16.00 -7.55
N ARG A 309 -19.46 16.19 -8.72
CA ARG A 309 -19.58 15.13 -9.73
C ARG A 309 -18.24 14.73 -10.35
N ALA A 310 -17.32 15.67 -10.54
CA ALA A 310 -16.01 15.38 -11.12
C ALA A 310 -15.17 14.51 -10.19
N GLU A 311 -15.14 14.85 -8.89
CA GLU A 311 -14.42 14.10 -7.86
C GLU A 311 -15.07 12.73 -7.62
N GLN A 312 -16.41 12.67 -7.64
CA GLN A 312 -17.14 11.40 -7.60
C GLN A 312 -16.77 10.50 -8.80
N ALA A 313 -16.75 11.06 -10.01
CA ALA A 313 -16.37 10.32 -11.22
C ALA A 313 -14.92 9.82 -11.15
N LEU A 314 -14.01 10.63 -10.60
CA LEU A 314 -12.61 10.26 -10.39
C LEU A 314 -12.49 9.10 -9.40
N ALA A 315 -13.16 9.19 -8.24
CA ALA A 315 -13.18 8.13 -7.23
C ALA A 315 -13.73 6.81 -7.80
N LEU A 316 -14.82 6.86 -8.58
CA LEU A 316 -15.38 5.68 -9.23
C LEU A 316 -14.46 5.09 -10.30
N ALA A 317 -13.76 5.92 -11.08
CA ALA A 317 -12.80 5.47 -12.09
C ALA A 317 -11.61 4.75 -11.44
N HIS A 318 -11.06 5.31 -10.38
CA HIS A 318 -9.94 4.73 -9.64
C HIS A 318 -10.36 3.49 -8.84
N HIS A 319 -11.59 3.46 -8.28
CA HIS A 319 -12.18 2.25 -7.70
C HIS A 319 -12.34 1.14 -8.77
N GLY A 320 -12.73 1.51 -10.00
CA GLY A 320 -12.74 0.59 -11.14
C GLY A 320 -11.36 -0.01 -11.42
N ARG A 321 -10.30 0.79 -11.34
CA ARG A 321 -8.91 0.33 -11.47
C ARG A 321 -8.50 -0.59 -10.32
N ALA A 322 -8.88 -0.29 -9.08
CA ALA A 322 -8.68 -1.18 -7.94
C ALA A 322 -9.41 -2.53 -8.14
N ALA A 323 -10.65 -2.50 -8.64
CA ALA A 323 -11.40 -3.71 -8.96
C ALA A 323 -10.75 -4.55 -10.07
N ILE A 324 -10.06 -3.93 -11.05
CA ILE A 324 -9.24 -4.65 -12.06
C ILE A 324 -8.10 -5.41 -11.38
N LEU A 325 -7.37 -4.77 -10.47
CA LEU A 325 -6.28 -5.42 -9.72
C LEU A 325 -6.77 -6.61 -8.89
N LEU A 326 -8.00 -6.51 -8.35
CA LEU A 326 -8.63 -7.57 -7.57
C LEU A 326 -9.31 -8.66 -8.43
N GLY A 327 -9.22 -8.59 -9.76
CA GLY A 327 -9.87 -9.53 -10.68
C GLY A 327 -11.41 -9.42 -10.73
N GLN A 328 -11.99 -8.35 -10.18
CA GLN A 328 -13.43 -8.11 -10.08
C GLN A 328 -13.97 -7.44 -11.36
N THR A 329 -13.87 -8.12 -12.49
CA THR A 329 -14.17 -7.59 -13.84
C THR A 329 -15.56 -6.93 -13.94
N ASP A 330 -16.60 -7.58 -13.44
CA ASP A 330 -17.97 -7.05 -13.51
C ASP A 330 -18.15 -5.78 -12.67
N LYS A 331 -17.52 -5.71 -11.49
CA LYS A 331 -17.50 -4.52 -10.63
C LYS A 331 -16.79 -3.38 -11.33
N ALA A 332 -15.60 -3.64 -11.88
CA ALA A 332 -14.83 -2.66 -12.63
C ALA A 332 -15.64 -2.06 -13.80
N GLN A 333 -16.27 -2.91 -14.61
CA GLN A 333 -17.11 -2.47 -15.75
C GLN A 333 -18.25 -1.54 -15.32
N ARG A 334 -18.96 -1.85 -14.23
CA ARG A 334 -20.04 -0.99 -13.70
C ARG A 334 -19.51 0.36 -13.23
N LEU A 335 -18.46 0.38 -12.42
CA LEU A 335 -17.87 1.60 -11.88
C LEU A 335 -17.37 2.53 -13.00
N LEU A 336 -16.65 1.98 -13.97
CA LEU A 336 -16.13 2.75 -15.11
C LEU A 336 -17.25 3.30 -16.00
N THR A 337 -18.35 2.55 -16.19
CA THR A 337 -19.49 3.04 -16.95
C THR A 337 -20.16 4.22 -16.25
N GLU A 338 -20.32 4.14 -14.93
CA GLU A 338 -20.89 5.24 -14.12
C GLU A 338 -19.98 6.47 -14.13
N ALA A 339 -18.68 6.30 -13.92
CA ALA A 339 -17.70 7.39 -13.99
C ALA A 339 -17.75 8.12 -15.34
N ARG A 340 -17.80 7.37 -16.46
CA ARG A 340 -17.91 7.95 -17.80
C ARG A 340 -19.19 8.76 -17.99
N HIS A 341 -20.33 8.29 -17.45
CA HIS A 341 -21.59 9.02 -17.50
C HIS A 341 -21.53 10.36 -16.74
N LEU A 342 -20.87 10.37 -15.58
CA LEU A 342 -20.71 11.61 -14.81
C LEU A 342 -19.84 12.62 -15.53
N TYR A 343 -18.69 12.22 -16.09
CA TYR A 343 -17.81 13.10 -16.87
C TYR A 343 -18.49 13.61 -18.14
N ALA A 344 -19.23 12.76 -18.86
CA ALA A 344 -19.99 13.16 -20.06
C ALA A 344 -21.07 14.19 -19.72
N ALA A 345 -21.76 14.04 -18.59
CA ALA A 345 -22.77 15.00 -18.13
C ALA A 345 -22.18 16.39 -17.82
N GLU A 346 -20.90 16.47 -17.49
CA GLU A 346 -20.17 17.72 -17.24
C GLU A 346 -19.43 18.24 -18.50
N GLY A 347 -19.42 17.48 -19.59
CA GLY A 347 -18.63 17.82 -20.79
C GLY A 347 -17.13 17.75 -20.56
N ASN A 348 -16.66 16.95 -19.58
CA ASN A 348 -15.25 16.78 -19.26
C ASN A 348 -14.60 15.71 -20.17
N ALA A 349 -14.14 16.12 -21.33
CA ALA A 349 -13.53 15.24 -22.33
C ALA A 349 -12.23 14.57 -21.83
N LEU A 350 -11.47 15.23 -20.96
CA LEU A 350 -10.26 14.65 -20.37
C LEU A 350 -10.62 13.52 -19.39
N GLY A 351 -11.60 13.75 -18.51
CA GLY A 351 -12.10 12.72 -17.60
C GLY A 351 -12.65 11.50 -18.35
N GLU A 352 -13.40 11.72 -19.44
CA GLU A 352 -13.88 10.63 -20.30
C GLU A 352 -12.72 9.83 -20.92
N ALA A 353 -11.66 10.52 -21.39
CA ALA A 353 -10.47 9.85 -21.95
C ALA A 353 -9.69 9.04 -20.90
N MET A 354 -9.60 9.53 -19.66
CA MET A 354 -8.97 8.79 -18.55
C MET A 354 -9.76 7.52 -18.20
N VAL A 355 -11.09 7.59 -18.17
CA VAL A 355 -11.94 6.40 -17.98
C VAL A 355 -11.79 5.43 -19.14
N THR A 356 -11.73 5.94 -20.40
CA THR A 356 -11.51 5.12 -21.60
C THR A 356 -10.16 4.39 -21.53
N LEU A 357 -9.11 5.05 -21.06
CA LEU A 357 -7.81 4.40 -20.79
C LEU A 357 -7.93 3.28 -19.76
N THR A 358 -8.67 3.49 -18.65
CA THR A 358 -8.89 2.45 -17.64
C THR A 358 -9.74 1.30 -18.20
N MET A 359 -10.69 1.55 -19.09
CA MET A 359 -11.40 0.51 -19.84
C MET A 359 -10.44 -0.29 -20.75
N ALA A 360 -9.47 0.37 -21.38
CA ALA A 360 -8.42 -0.33 -22.13
C ALA A 360 -7.60 -1.27 -21.23
N GLN A 361 -7.27 -0.86 -20.01
CA GLN A 361 -6.62 -1.72 -19.01
C GLN A 361 -7.49 -2.92 -18.61
N LEU A 362 -8.80 -2.72 -18.42
CA LEU A 362 -9.77 -3.80 -18.15
C LEU A 362 -9.83 -4.80 -19.30
N HIS A 363 -9.88 -4.33 -20.53
CA HIS A 363 -9.87 -5.20 -21.71
C HIS A 363 -8.55 -5.96 -21.84
N HIS A 364 -7.43 -5.31 -21.56
CA HIS A 364 -6.11 -5.94 -21.57
C HIS A 364 -6.01 -7.06 -20.53
N SER A 365 -6.41 -6.81 -19.26
CA SER A 365 -6.39 -7.82 -18.19
C SER A 365 -7.32 -9.01 -18.48
N SER A 366 -8.36 -8.79 -19.28
CA SER A 366 -9.29 -9.83 -19.74
C SER A 366 -8.85 -10.53 -21.04
N GLY A 367 -7.66 -10.21 -21.60
CA GLY A 367 -7.15 -10.78 -22.84
C GLY A 367 -7.89 -10.31 -24.11
N ASN A 368 -8.74 -9.29 -24.02
CA ASN A 368 -9.49 -8.75 -25.15
C ASN A 368 -8.66 -7.67 -25.88
N TYR A 369 -7.61 -8.09 -26.56
CA TYR A 369 -6.65 -7.18 -27.22
C TYR A 369 -7.25 -6.30 -28.33
N PRO A 370 -8.23 -6.76 -29.15
CA PRO A 370 -8.88 -5.86 -30.10
C PRO A 370 -9.61 -4.69 -29.44
N ALA A 371 -10.32 -4.93 -28.33
CA ALA A 371 -10.97 -3.87 -27.56
C ALA A 371 -9.94 -2.97 -26.83
N THR A 372 -8.85 -3.56 -26.34
CA THR A 372 -7.72 -2.81 -25.76
C THR A 372 -7.17 -1.80 -26.73
N MET A 373 -6.87 -2.23 -27.97
CA MET A 373 -6.32 -1.37 -29.02
C MET A 373 -7.25 -0.20 -29.34
N LEU A 374 -8.54 -0.49 -29.53
CA LEU A 374 -9.53 0.53 -29.87
C LEU A 374 -9.68 1.58 -28.76
N ALA A 375 -9.82 1.15 -27.51
CA ALA A 375 -9.99 2.04 -26.39
C ALA A 375 -8.72 2.86 -26.10
N ALA A 376 -7.54 2.26 -26.25
CA ALA A 376 -6.27 2.96 -26.09
C ALA A 376 -6.11 4.05 -27.18
N GLU A 377 -6.44 3.76 -28.44
CA GLU A 377 -6.38 4.71 -29.53
C GLU A 377 -7.39 5.86 -29.38
N GLU A 378 -8.61 5.56 -28.88
CA GLU A 378 -9.63 6.58 -28.57
C GLU A 378 -9.14 7.55 -27.49
N ALA A 379 -8.41 7.08 -26.48
CA ALA A 379 -7.90 7.90 -25.40
C ALA A 379 -6.71 8.80 -25.80
N GLU A 380 -5.90 8.42 -26.80
CA GLU A 380 -4.63 9.12 -27.12
C GLU A 380 -4.80 10.60 -27.48
N ALA A 381 -5.74 10.93 -28.35
CA ALA A 381 -5.87 12.31 -28.86
C ALA A 381 -6.30 13.32 -27.79
N PRO A 382 -7.31 13.06 -26.93
CA PRO A 382 -7.65 13.93 -25.82
C PRO A 382 -6.54 14.05 -24.78
N LEU A 383 -5.86 12.95 -24.43
CA LEU A 383 -4.73 12.95 -23.49
C LEU A 383 -3.54 13.76 -24.01
N ALA A 384 -3.24 13.67 -25.31
CA ALA A 384 -2.19 14.46 -25.94
C ALA A 384 -2.55 15.96 -25.96
N ALA A 385 -3.81 16.30 -26.26
CA ALA A 385 -4.28 17.68 -26.31
C ALA A 385 -4.23 18.35 -24.91
N ALA A 386 -4.46 17.57 -23.84
CA ALA A 386 -4.37 18.03 -22.47
C ALA A 386 -2.93 18.03 -21.92
N GLY A 387 -1.96 17.48 -22.63
CA GLY A 387 -0.56 17.40 -22.18
C GLY A 387 -0.32 16.45 -21.03
N VAL A 388 -1.21 15.47 -20.79
CA VAL A 388 -1.13 14.51 -19.67
C VAL A 388 -0.24 13.33 -20.07
N TRP A 389 1.06 13.55 -20.08
CA TRP A 389 2.08 12.65 -20.63
C TRP A 389 2.05 11.24 -20.07
N ARG A 390 1.91 11.09 -18.76
CA ARG A 390 1.88 9.76 -18.11
C ARG A 390 0.77 8.87 -18.68
N HIS A 391 -0.45 9.41 -18.77
CA HIS A 391 -1.61 8.69 -19.27
C HIS A 391 -1.53 8.45 -20.79
N LEU A 392 -1.02 9.41 -21.53
CA LEU A 392 -0.77 9.27 -22.97
C LEU A 392 0.21 8.12 -23.25
N LEU A 393 1.34 8.08 -22.53
CA LEU A 393 2.34 7.03 -22.70
C LEU A 393 1.80 5.66 -22.29
N MET A 394 0.95 5.60 -21.28
CA MET A 394 0.26 4.36 -20.90
C MET A 394 -0.71 3.88 -21.99
N ALA A 395 -1.47 4.78 -22.61
CA ALA A 395 -2.36 4.45 -23.75
C ALA A 395 -1.56 3.90 -24.91
N ARG A 396 -0.46 4.56 -25.28
CA ARG A 396 0.45 4.09 -26.34
C ARG A 396 1.09 2.74 -26.01
N TRP A 397 1.53 2.52 -24.79
CA TRP A 397 2.04 1.22 -24.35
C TRP A 397 0.97 0.12 -24.50
N LEU A 398 -0.27 0.35 -24.04
CA LEU A 398 -1.38 -0.60 -24.18
C LEU A 398 -1.67 -0.92 -25.65
N ARG A 399 -1.61 0.08 -26.53
CA ARG A 399 -1.76 -0.11 -27.98
C ARG A 399 -0.62 -0.97 -28.55
N GLY A 400 0.62 -0.69 -28.18
CA GLY A 400 1.79 -1.46 -28.59
C GLY A 400 1.75 -2.90 -28.09
N GLU A 401 1.35 -3.11 -26.84
CA GLU A 401 1.19 -4.43 -26.23
C GLU A 401 0.03 -5.22 -26.88
N ALA A 402 -1.09 -4.57 -27.16
CA ALA A 402 -2.19 -5.19 -27.89
C ALA A 402 -1.78 -5.59 -29.32
N ALA A 403 -1.00 -4.74 -30.02
CA ALA A 403 -0.45 -5.05 -31.35
C ALA A 403 0.49 -6.28 -31.29
N ARG A 404 1.36 -6.36 -30.26
CA ARG A 404 2.24 -7.51 -30.03
C ARG A 404 1.41 -8.79 -29.84
N ALA A 405 0.42 -8.73 -28.94
CA ALA A 405 -0.44 -9.90 -28.63
C ALA A 405 -1.29 -10.35 -29.82
N LEU A 406 -1.65 -9.43 -30.73
CA LEU A 406 -2.34 -9.73 -32.00
C LEU A 406 -1.40 -10.18 -33.12
N GLY A 407 -0.08 -10.26 -32.88
CA GLY A 407 0.92 -10.72 -33.84
C GLY A 407 1.37 -9.67 -34.86
N SER A 408 1.03 -8.37 -34.66
CA SER A 408 1.46 -7.24 -35.53
C SER A 408 2.84 -6.72 -35.09
N ALA A 409 3.90 -7.54 -35.25
CA ALA A 409 5.24 -7.28 -34.72
C ALA A 409 5.83 -5.92 -35.15
N ALA A 410 5.70 -5.53 -36.42
CA ALA A 410 6.24 -4.28 -36.92
C ALA A 410 5.56 -3.04 -36.30
N ASP A 411 4.23 -3.08 -36.20
CA ASP A 411 3.47 -1.98 -35.56
C ASP A 411 3.75 -1.91 -34.08
N ALA A 412 3.79 -3.07 -33.39
CA ALA A 412 4.13 -3.16 -32.00
C ALA A 412 5.50 -2.53 -31.69
N ARG A 413 6.53 -2.90 -32.48
CA ARG A 413 7.88 -2.37 -32.31
C ARG A 413 7.89 -0.85 -32.51
N SER A 414 7.29 -0.36 -33.60
CA SER A 414 7.24 1.07 -33.90
C SER A 414 6.60 1.90 -32.77
N VAL A 415 5.49 1.41 -32.22
CA VAL A 415 4.77 2.09 -31.15
C VAL A 415 5.55 2.01 -29.84
N LEU A 416 6.07 0.83 -29.50
CA LEU A 416 6.79 0.62 -28.22
C LEU A 416 8.11 1.38 -28.19
N ASP A 417 8.91 1.39 -29.27
CA ASP A 417 10.17 2.15 -29.35
C ASP A 417 9.93 3.66 -29.24
N ALA A 418 8.91 4.19 -29.91
CA ALA A 418 8.55 5.60 -29.81
C ALA A 418 8.06 5.95 -28.38
N THR A 419 7.26 5.05 -27.77
CA THR A 419 6.76 5.24 -26.41
C THR A 419 7.89 5.17 -25.39
N LEU A 420 8.86 4.26 -25.57
CA LEU A 420 10.03 4.15 -24.70
C LEU A 420 10.90 5.41 -24.78
N HIS A 421 11.17 5.89 -26.01
CA HIS A 421 11.92 7.14 -26.20
C HIS A 421 11.27 8.32 -25.47
N ASP A 422 9.97 8.48 -25.62
CA ASP A 422 9.23 9.55 -24.94
C ASP A 422 9.20 9.34 -23.41
N ALA A 423 9.05 8.09 -22.94
CA ALA A 423 9.04 7.76 -21.52
C ALA A 423 10.37 8.07 -20.83
N GLU A 424 11.49 7.78 -21.50
CA GLU A 424 12.83 8.14 -21.00
C GLU A 424 13.04 9.66 -21.00
N ALA A 425 12.65 10.34 -22.09
CA ALA A 425 12.76 11.80 -22.20
C ALA A 425 11.92 12.54 -21.14
N GLN A 426 10.77 11.97 -20.75
CA GLN A 426 9.87 12.52 -19.74
C GLN A 426 10.11 11.95 -18.33
N ALA A 427 11.19 11.20 -18.11
CA ALA A 427 11.54 10.55 -16.85
C ALA A 427 10.36 9.74 -16.23
N GLN A 428 9.73 8.89 -17.04
CA GLN A 428 8.62 8.00 -16.65
C GLN A 428 9.09 6.54 -16.54
N PRO A 429 9.82 6.17 -15.47
CA PRO A 429 10.43 4.84 -15.34
C PRO A 429 9.39 3.71 -15.25
N GLN A 430 8.17 3.99 -14.75
CA GLN A 430 7.08 3.01 -14.69
C GLN A 430 6.60 2.59 -16.09
N VAL A 431 6.57 3.53 -17.05
CA VAL A 431 6.21 3.20 -18.42
C VAL A 431 7.41 2.61 -19.18
N ALA A 432 8.61 3.15 -18.96
CA ALA A 432 9.83 2.65 -19.57
C ALA A 432 10.07 1.16 -19.27
N GLN A 433 9.91 0.72 -18.00
CA GLN A 433 10.04 -0.69 -17.64
C GLN A 433 9.01 -1.59 -18.35
N ARG A 434 7.75 -1.11 -18.51
CA ARG A 434 6.72 -1.84 -19.27
C ARG A 434 7.07 -1.95 -20.74
N CYS A 435 7.56 -0.87 -21.36
CA CYS A 435 8.03 -0.88 -22.74
C CYS A 435 9.20 -1.85 -22.92
N HIS A 436 10.19 -1.84 -22.04
CA HIS A 436 11.30 -2.80 -22.08
C HIS A 436 10.82 -4.24 -21.95
N THR A 437 9.87 -4.53 -21.05
CA THR A 437 9.27 -5.86 -20.92
C THR A 437 8.58 -6.28 -22.22
N SER A 438 7.73 -5.42 -22.81
CA SER A 438 7.02 -5.72 -24.05
C SER A 438 7.96 -5.87 -25.25
N LEU A 439 9.02 -5.05 -25.35
CA LEU A 439 10.05 -5.16 -26.39
C LEU A 439 10.89 -6.43 -26.23
N GLY A 440 11.20 -6.83 -25.01
CA GLY A 440 11.84 -8.09 -24.70
C GLY A 440 11.01 -9.30 -25.14
N LEU A 441 9.71 -9.30 -24.81
CA LEU A 441 8.75 -10.32 -25.27
C LEU A 441 8.65 -10.36 -26.80
N LEU A 442 8.63 -9.21 -27.45
CA LEU A 442 8.60 -9.12 -28.90
C LEU A 442 9.86 -9.70 -29.53
N ALA A 443 11.04 -9.36 -29.00
CA ALA A 443 12.32 -9.89 -29.47
C ALA A 443 12.42 -11.41 -29.27
N ALA A 444 11.93 -11.92 -28.13
CA ALA A 444 11.86 -13.36 -27.86
C ALA A 444 10.96 -14.08 -28.88
N MET A 445 9.79 -13.51 -29.21
CA MET A 445 8.90 -14.06 -30.24
C MET A 445 9.55 -14.07 -31.63
N GLU A 446 10.44 -13.14 -31.96
CA GLU A 446 11.19 -13.06 -33.22
C GLU A 446 12.44 -13.95 -33.23
N GLY A 447 12.80 -14.57 -32.11
CA GLY A 447 13.98 -15.42 -31.95
C GLY A 447 15.29 -14.62 -31.72
N ASP A 448 15.22 -13.32 -31.46
CA ASP A 448 16.39 -12.50 -31.12
C ASP A 448 16.62 -12.52 -29.57
N ALA A 449 17.22 -13.61 -29.11
CA ALA A 449 17.52 -13.83 -27.70
C ALA A 449 18.41 -12.72 -27.09
N LYS A 450 19.33 -12.15 -27.87
CA LYS A 450 20.25 -11.11 -27.39
C LYS A 450 19.52 -9.80 -27.09
N SER A 451 18.66 -9.36 -27.98
CA SER A 451 17.84 -8.15 -27.80
C SER A 451 16.80 -8.36 -26.67
N ALA A 452 16.23 -9.57 -26.57
CA ALA A 452 15.31 -9.94 -25.50
C ALA A 452 15.99 -9.84 -24.14
N GLU A 453 17.15 -10.47 -23.98
CA GLU A 453 17.95 -10.43 -22.73
C GLU A 453 18.31 -9.01 -22.31
N ALA A 454 18.77 -8.16 -23.25
CA ALA A 454 19.11 -6.77 -22.98
C ALA A 454 17.89 -5.97 -22.49
N SER A 455 16.74 -6.20 -23.10
CA SER A 455 15.49 -5.51 -22.75
C SER A 455 14.98 -5.95 -21.38
N PHE A 456 14.97 -7.24 -21.07
CA PHE A 456 14.53 -7.75 -19.77
C PHE A 456 15.48 -7.33 -18.65
N LYS A 457 16.79 -7.37 -18.83
CA LYS A 457 17.75 -6.87 -17.85
C LYS A 457 17.50 -5.39 -17.53
N ARG A 458 17.22 -4.58 -18.55
CA ARG A 458 16.90 -3.17 -18.35
C ARG A 458 15.57 -2.96 -17.63
N ALA A 459 14.53 -3.77 -17.93
CA ALA A 459 13.27 -3.75 -17.21
C ALA A 459 13.47 -4.08 -15.73
N ILE A 460 14.24 -5.12 -15.40
CA ILE A 460 14.57 -5.54 -14.05
C ILE A 460 15.31 -4.44 -13.27
N GLU A 461 16.32 -3.81 -13.87
CA GLU A 461 17.04 -2.68 -13.25
C GLU A 461 16.09 -1.53 -12.87
N LEU A 462 15.15 -1.18 -13.75
CA LEU A 462 14.17 -0.13 -13.49
C LEU A 462 13.19 -0.54 -12.36
N ILE A 463 12.72 -1.80 -12.35
CA ILE A 463 11.84 -2.32 -11.30
C ILE A 463 12.54 -2.27 -9.94
N GLU A 464 13.78 -2.70 -9.85
CA GLU A 464 14.55 -2.69 -8.60
C GLU A 464 14.84 -1.25 -8.12
N THR A 465 15.13 -0.33 -9.05
CA THR A 465 15.30 1.09 -8.74
C THR A 465 14.01 1.73 -8.17
N LEU A 466 12.86 1.38 -8.72
CA LEU A 466 11.55 1.87 -8.25
C LEU A 466 11.17 1.27 -6.89
N ARG A 467 11.60 0.03 -6.62
CA ARG A 467 11.30 -0.67 -5.38
C ARG A 467 12.16 -0.22 -4.20
N ALA A 468 13.42 0.10 -4.45
CA ALA A 468 14.41 0.39 -3.41
C ALA A 468 13.95 1.43 -2.37
N PRO A 469 13.29 2.55 -2.73
CA PRO A 469 12.84 3.57 -1.78
C PRO A 469 11.57 3.21 -1.01
N LEU A 470 10.91 2.06 -1.26
CA LEU A 470 9.67 1.70 -0.56
C LEU A 470 9.93 1.39 0.91
N PRO A 471 9.25 2.07 1.88
CA PRO A 471 9.60 1.99 3.28
C PRO A 471 9.05 0.77 3.99
N ALA A 472 7.87 0.32 3.58
CA ALA A 472 7.17 -0.77 4.24
C ALA A 472 7.39 -2.08 3.50
N GLU A 473 7.52 -3.13 4.27
CA GLU A 473 7.63 -4.50 3.80
C GLU A 473 6.46 -4.89 2.88
N GLU A 474 5.24 -4.57 3.30
CA GLU A 474 4.02 -4.82 2.55
C GLU A 474 4.04 -4.14 1.17
N PHE A 475 4.53 -2.90 1.11
CA PHE A 475 4.64 -2.16 -0.16
C PHE A 475 5.65 -2.79 -1.10
N ARG A 476 6.78 -3.29 -0.57
CA ARG A 476 7.79 -3.98 -1.37
C ARG A 476 7.27 -5.29 -1.94
N ALA A 477 6.51 -6.06 -1.16
CA ALA A 477 5.91 -7.30 -1.60
C ALA A 477 4.80 -7.06 -2.64
N SER A 478 3.88 -6.13 -2.35
CA SER A 478 2.76 -5.80 -3.22
C SER A 478 3.20 -5.18 -4.56
N PHE A 479 4.24 -4.35 -4.53
CA PHE A 479 4.81 -3.70 -5.73
C PHE A 479 5.25 -4.71 -6.81
N PHE A 480 5.68 -5.91 -6.42
CA PHE A 480 6.10 -6.95 -7.36
C PHE A 480 4.97 -7.69 -8.05
N SER A 481 3.74 -7.61 -7.56
CA SER A 481 2.63 -8.48 -7.97
C SER A 481 2.37 -8.51 -9.50
N ASP A 482 2.64 -7.42 -10.21
CA ASP A 482 2.45 -7.28 -11.68
C ASP A 482 3.78 -7.15 -12.46
N LYS A 483 4.93 -7.44 -11.85
CA LYS A 483 6.26 -7.12 -12.42
C LYS A 483 7.20 -8.33 -12.53
N LEU A 484 6.71 -9.54 -12.34
CA LEU A 484 7.53 -10.77 -12.35
C LEU A 484 7.91 -11.23 -13.77
N VAL A 485 7.14 -10.86 -14.80
CA VAL A 485 7.34 -11.30 -16.18
C VAL A 485 8.79 -11.20 -16.68
N PRO A 486 9.53 -10.08 -16.53
CA PRO A 486 10.90 -10.03 -17.04
C PRO A 486 11.88 -10.97 -16.31
N TYR A 487 11.60 -11.33 -15.04
CA TYR A 487 12.39 -12.33 -14.31
C TYR A 487 12.14 -13.74 -14.85
N ASP A 488 10.87 -14.12 -15.02
CA ASP A 488 10.46 -15.42 -15.56
C ASP A 488 11.02 -15.62 -17.00
N GLU A 489 10.97 -14.58 -17.81
CA GLU A 489 11.50 -14.60 -19.18
C GLU A 489 13.04 -14.68 -19.19
N MET A 490 13.75 -14.06 -18.25
CA MET A 490 15.18 -14.25 -18.08
C MET A 490 15.52 -15.68 -17.72
N VAL A 491 14.77 -16.31 -16.80
CA VAL A 491 14.92 -17.73 -16.48
C VAL A 491 14.71 -18.57 -17.74
N ARG A 492 13.63 -18.29 -18.50
CA ARG A 492 13.34 -19.00 -19.77
C ARG A 492 14.48 -18.88 -20.78
N LEU A 493 15.04 -17.67 -20.96
CA LEU A 493 16.16 -17.44 -21.88
C LEU A 493 17.42 -18.18 -21.45
N CYS A 494 17.72 -18.17 -20.13
CA CYS A 494 18.87 -18.92 -19.61
C CYS A 494 18.75 -20.44 -19.83
N LEU A 495 17.53 -20.98 -19.79
CA LEU A 495 17.25 -22.39 -19.93
C LEU A 495 16.89 -22.81 -21.38
N ALA A 496 16.88 -21.90 -22.35
CA ALA A 496 16.52 -22.20 -23.74
C ALA A 496 17.67 -22.86 -24.54
N ASP A 497 18.90 -22.61 -24.13
CA ASP A 497 20.10 -23.11 -24.80
C ASP A 497 20.75 -24.22 -23.95
N GLU A 498 20.56 -25.46 -24.38
CA GLU A 498 21.13 -26.65 -23.70
C GLU A 498 22.66 -26.74 -23.86
N GLU A 499 23.27 -26.00 -24.80
CA GLU A 499 24.73 -26.02 -25.03
C GLU A 499 25.47 -25.07 -24.04
N THR A 500 24.78 -24.08 -23.48
CA THR A 500 25.35 -23.15 -22.54
C THR A 500 24.81 -23.42 -21.14
N ASP A 501 25.70 -23.80 -20.22
CA ASP A 501 25.36 -23.98 -18.82
C ASP A 501 25.11 -22.62 -18.15
N ARG A 502 23.85 -22.19 -18.13
CA ARG A 502 23.38 -20.95 -17.49
C ARG A 502 22.44 -21.24 -16.31
N ALA A 503 22.45 -22.46 -15.78
CA ALA A 503 21.58 -22.86 -14.66
C ALA A 503 21.78 -21.95 -13.43
N ALA A 504 23.03 -21.66 -13.09
CA ALA A 504 23.39 -20.74 -12.00
C ALA A 504 22.85 -19.30 -12.22
N GLU A 505 22.92 -18.79 -13.45
CA GLU A 505 22.37 -17.46 -13.78
C GLU A 505 20.83 -17.47 -13.69
N ALA A 506 20.19 -18.55 -14.17
CA ALA A 506 18.74 -18.72 -14.08
C ALA A 506 18.26 -18.74 -12.62
N LEU A 507 18.93 -19.50 -11.74
CA LEU A 507 18.66 -19.50 -10.30
C LEU A 507 18.82 -18.11 -9.69
N GLY A 508 19.83 -17.34 -10.11
CA GLY A 508 20.01 -15.96 -9.70
C GLY A 508 18.82 -15.07 -10.01
N PHE A 509 18.14 -15.25 -11.14
CA PHE A 509 16.91 -14.50 -11.47
C PHE A 509 15.70 -14.98 -10.65
N VAL A 510 15.57 -16.27 -10.39
CA VAL A 510 14.54 -16.82 -9.49
C VAL A 510 14.66 -16.22 -8.10
N GLU A 511 15.86 -16.19 -7.52
CA GLU A 511 16.12 -15.63 -6.19
C GLU A 511 15.91 -14.10 -6.14
N ARG A 512 16.22 -13.38 -7.23
CA ARG A 512 15.94 -11.93 -7.32
C ARG A 512 14.45 -11.61 -7.30
N ALA A 513 13.59 -12.52 -7.73
CA ALA A 513 12.13 -12.38 -7.70
C ALA A 513 11.51 -12.87 -6.38
N ARG A 514 12.28 -13.57 -5.50
CA ARG A 514 11.78 -14.35 -4.36
C ARG A 514 12.14 -13.71 -3.02
N SER A 515 11.20 -13.76 -2.05
CA SER A 515 11.40 -13.42 -0.62
C SER A 515 12.17 -12.11 -0.36
N ARG A 516 12.08 -11.15 -1.29
CA ARG A 516 12.90 -9.93 -1.27
C ARG A 516 12.67 -9.05 -0.04
N ALA A 517 11.44 -8.98 0.46
CA ALA A 517 11.14 -8.19 1.62
C ALA A 517 11.75 -8.78 2.89
N LEU A 518 11.77 -10.13 3.03
CA LEU A 518 12.47 -10.80 4.15
C LEU A 518 13.99 -10.61 4.06
N VAL A 519 14.57 -10.73 2.87
CA VAL A 519 16.01 -10.49 2.64
C VAL A 519 16.38 -9.05 3.02
N ASP A 520 15.57 -8.06 2.64
CA ASP A 520 15.80 -6.65 2.99
C ASP A 520 15.75 -6.40 4.51
N ILE A 521 14.87 -7.10 5.23
CA ILE A 521 14.82 -7.02 6.71
C ILE A 521 16.08 -7.64 7.33
N LEU A 522 16.46 -8.84 6.90
CA LEU A 522 17.66 -9.54 7.41
C LEU A 522 18.94 -8.76 7.12
N GLY A 523 19.01 -8.09 5.97
CA GLY A 523 20.08 -7.18 5.60
C GLY A 523 20.08 -5.83 6.34
N GLY A 524 19.09 -5.58 7.21
CA GLY A 524 18.97 -4.34 7.99
C GLY A 524 18.48 -3.13 7.16
N ALA A 525 18.01 -3.34 5.94
CA ALA A 525 17.49 -2.30 5.07
C ALA A 525 16.07 -1.83 5.45
N LEU A 526 15.39 -2.57 6.31
CA LEU A 526 14.06 -2.23 6.84
C LEU A 526 14.06 -2.32 8.38
N LYS A 527 13.51 -1.29 9.05
CA LYS A 527 13.18 -1.34 10.49
C LYS A 527 11.68 -1.52 10.64
N VAL A 528 11.27 -2.47 11.47
CA VAL A 528 9.86 -2.83 11.63
C VAL A 528 9.09 -1.79 12.46
N LEU A 529 9.71 -1.17 13.47
CA LEU A 529 9.13 -0.07 14.25
C LEU A 529 10.20 0.95 14.66
N PRO A 530 9.99 2.24 14.38
CA PRO A 530 10.84 3.30 14.88
C PRO A 530 10.50 3.67 16.34
N GLU A 531 11.47 4.21 17.08
CA GLU A 531 11.19 4.94 18.32
C GLU A 531 10.38 6.22 18.01
N PRO A 532 9.41 6.61 18.87
CA PRO A 532 8.58 7.79 18.62
C PRO A 532 9.45 9.06 18.62
N ARG A 533 9.34 9.86 17.58
CA ARG A 533 10.13 11.08 17.36
C ARG A 533 9.42 12.34 17.83
N ASP A 534 8.10 12.29 17.95
CA ASP A 534 7.25 13.39 18.39
C ASP A 534 6.04 12.87 19.21
N GLU A 535 5.28 13.82 19.78
CA GLU A 535 4.09 13.53 20.60
C GLU A 535 2.99 12.81 19.79
N PHE A 536 2.91 13.08 18.49
CA PHE A 536 1.95 12.44 17.60
C PHE A 536 2.26 10.96 17.37
N GLU A 537 3.53 10.60 17.12
CA GLU A 537 3.93 9.20 17.01
C GLU A 537 3.74 8.45 18.33
N ALA A 538 4.01 9.12 19.45
CA ALA A 538 3.72 8.54 20.76
C ALA A 538 2.22 8.26 20.95
N GLU A 539 1.34 9.15 20.48
CA GLU A 539 -0.10 8.96 20.50
C GLU A 539 -0.55 7.81 19.60
N LEU A 540 0.00 7.70 18.37
CA LEU A 540 -0.27 6.57 17.47
C LEU A 540 0.16 5.23 18.09
N LEU A 541 1.31 5.19 18.77
CA LEU A 541 1.77 3.99 19.48
C LEU A 541 0.83 3.63 20.64
N ASN A 542 0.33 4.62 21.39
CA ASN A 542 -0.68 4.39 22.42
C ASN A 542 -1.98 3.81 21.85
N GLN A 543 -2.46 4.36 20.73
CA GLN A 543 -3.65 3.86 20.04
C GLN A 543 -3.46 2.42 19.53
N LEU A 544 -2.26 2.07 19.06
CA LEU A 544 -1.93 0.70 18.70
C LEU A 544 -2.03 -0.25 19.88
N GLU A 545 -1.52 0.15 21.05
CA GLU A 545 -1.59 -0.69 22.25
C GLU A 545 -3.04 -0.86 22.75
N GLU A 546 -3.85 0.21 22.72
CA GLU A 546 -5.28 0.12 23.04
C GLU A 546 -6.04 -0.82 22.10
N LEU A 547 -5.81 -0.71 20.78
CA LEU A 547 -6.44 -1.59 19.78
C LEU A 547 -6.00 -3.04 19.98
N ARG A 548 -4.75 -3.27 20.35
CA ARG A 548 -4.21 -4.58 20.66
C ARG A 548 -4.89 -5.20 21.88
N GLU A 549 -5.08 -4.43 22.97
CA GLU A 549 -5.83 -4.90 24.14
C GLU A 549 -7.27 -5.27 23.78
N GLN A 550 -7.93 -4.46 22.94
CA GLN A 550 -9.27 -4.75 22.45
C GLN A 550 -9.29 -6.03 21.60
N LEU A 551 -8.36 -6.21 20.67
CA LEU A 551 -8.25 -7.43 19.86
C LEU A 551 -8.03 -8.67 20.71
N ASN A 552 -7.15 -8.61 21.72
CA ASN A 552 -6.94 -9.72 22.67
C ASN A 552 -8.23 -10.12 23.36
N TRP A 553 -9.07 -9.16 23.74
CA TRP A 553 -10.37 -9.44 24.31
C TRP A 553 -11.31 -10.14 23.31
N PHE A 554 -11.39 -9.65 22.06
CA PHE A 554 -12.24 -10.23 21.01
C PHE A 554 -11.79 -11.65 20.65
N TYR A 555 -10.50 -11.88 20.46
CA TYR A 555 -9.94 -13.21 20.20
C TYR A 555 -10.27 -14.19 21.34
N SER A 556 -10.22 -13.72 22.59
CA SER A 556 -10.60 -14.52 23.75
C SER A 556 -12.09 -14.87 23.76
N GLN A 557 -12.97 -14.00 23.23
CA GLN A 557 -14.41 -14.30 23.12
C GLN A 557 -14.67 -15.32 21.99
N ILE A 558 -14.05 -15.13 20.83
CA ILE A 558 -14.21 -16.01 19.65
C ILE A 558 -13.77 -17.44 19.98
N ASN A 559 -12.70 -17.59 20.75
CA ASN A 559 -12.12 -18.90 21.12
C ASN A 559 -12.72 -19.52 22.38
N ARG A 560 -13.76 -18.94 22.98
CA ARG A 560 -14.48 -19.57 24.09
C ARG A 560 -15.36 -20.71 23.63
N PRO A 561 -15.33 -21.89 24.30
CA PRO A 561 -16.24 -22.97 23.96
C PRO A 561 -17.71 -22.53 24.12
N SER A 562 -18.48 -22.69 23.06
CA SER A 562 -19.91 -22.32 23.07
C SER A 562 -20.69 -23.20 24.01
N GLN A 563 -21.25 -22.65 25.09
CA GLN A 563 -22.14 -23.33 26.02
C GLN A 563 -23.64 -23.26 25.61
N LYS A 564 -23.97 -22.64 24.47
CA LYS A 564 -25.36 -22.42 24.04
C LYS A 564 -25.84 -23.45 23.01
N SER A 565 -27.11 -23.87 23.15
CA SER A 565 -27.74 -24.93 22.35
C SER A 565 -28.38 -24.45 21.03
N ASP A 566 -28.45 -23.16 20.73
CA ASP A 566 -29.06 -22.61 19.50
C ASP A 566 -27.98 -22.16 18.51
N ALA A 567 -27.79 -22.98 17.47
CA ALA A 567 -26.73 -22.83 16.49
C ALA A 567 -26.88 -21.56 15.60
N ALA A 568 -28.08 -21.02 15.39
CA ALA A 568 -28.29 -19.84 14.54
C ALA A 568 -27.94 -18.52 15.25
N GLU A 569 -28.38 -18.33 16.52
CA GLU A 569 -28.00 -17.16 17.32
C GLU A 569 -26.49 -17.11 17.58
N SER A 570 -25.85 -18.28 17.72
CA SER A 570 -24.38 -18.41 17.87
C SER A 570 -23.63 -18.01 16.59
N ALA A 571 -24.17 -18.23 15.41
CA ALA A 571 -23.54 -17.89 14.13
C ALA A 571 -23.55 -16.36 13.89
N ASP A 572 -24.66 -15.68 14.17
CA ASP A 572 -24.78 -14.23 14.02
C ASP A 572 -23.91 -13.48 15.04
N GLU A 573 -23.87 -13.94 16.32
CA GLU A 573 -22.97 -13.40 17.34
C GLU A 573 -21.50 -13.56 16.93
N MET A 574 -21.14 -14.72 16.37
CA MET A 574 -19.77 -14.99 15.89
C MET A 574 -19.39 -14.11 14.71
N ALA A 575 -20.30 -13.93 13.75
CA ALA A 575 -20.07 -13.06 12.60
C ALA A 575 -19.87 -11.58 13.03
N ALA A 576 -20.64 -11.12 14.03
CA ALA A 576 -20.48 -9.79 14.59
C ALA A 576 -19.13 -9.62 15.29
N LEU A 577 -18.70 -10.60 16.11
CA LEU A 577 -17.38 -10.57 16.74
C LEU A 577 -16.24 -10.56 15.70
N GLN A 578 -16.36 -11.36 14.65
CA GLN A 578 -15.38 -11.38 13.55
C GLN A 578 -15.32 -10.06 12.78
N GLN A 579 -16.46 -9.37 12.63
CA GLN A 579 -16.48 -8.04 12.02
C GLN A 579 -15.75 -7.01 12.88
N GLU A 580 -15.99 -6.98 14.18
CA GLU A 580 -15.30 -6.12 15.14
C GLU A 580 -13.79 -6.35 15.16
N VAL A 581 -13.36 -7.61 15.00
CA VAL A 581 -11.94 -7.98 14.86
C VAL A 581 -11.35 -7.37 13.59
N ARG A 582 -12.00 -7.59 12.43
CA ARG A 582 -11.51 -7.06 11.15
C ARG A 582 -11.34 -5.54 11.15
N GLU A 583 -12.31 -4.82 11.75
CA GLU A 583 -12.25 -3.35 11.85
C GLU A 583 -11.04 -2.87 12.66
N ARG A 584 -10.73 -3.56 13.77
CA ARG A 584 -9.57 -3.23 14.61
C ARG A 584 -8.25 -3.60 13.97
N GLU A 585 -8.18 -4.76 13.36
CA GLU A 585 -7.01 -5.20 12.60
C GLU A 585 -6.69 -4.20 11.48
N HIS A 586 -7.73 -3.76 10.73
CA HIS A 586 -7.59 -2.75 9.69
C HIS A 586 -7.04 -1.44 10.26
N LYS A 587 -7.60 -0.95 11.35
CA LYS A 587 -7.12 0.28 11.99
C LYS A 587 -5.70 0.16 12.53
N MET A 588 -5.31 -0.99 13.06
CA MET A 588 -3.92 -1.24 13.47
C MET A 588 -2.96 -1.21 12.27
N MET A 589 -3.34 -1.79 11.13
CA MET A 589 -2.53 -1.73 9.92
C MET A 589 -2.39 -0.30 9.41
N GLU A 590 -3.48 0.48 9.39
CA GLU A 590 -3.46 1.89 9.00
C GLU A 590 -2.48 2.70 9.87
N ILE A 591 -2.58 2.60 11.20
CA ILE A 591 -1.67 3.28 12.13
C ILE A 591 -0.22 2.80 11.94
N THR A 592 0.00 1.51 11.73
CA THR A 592 1.34 0.96 11.50
C THR A 592 1.97 1.55 10.23
N ARG A 593 1.19 1.65 9.14
CA ARG A 593 1.62 2.29 7.90
C ARG A 593 1.98 3.77 8.13
N GLN A 594 1.15 4.51 8.88
CA GLN A 594 1.43 5.92 9.23
C GLN A 594 2.76 6.07 9.97
N LEU A 595 3.08 5.18 10.90
CA LEU A 595 4.36 5.18 11.62
C LEU A 595 5.55 4.84 10.71
N GLN A 596 5.38 3.90 9.78
CA GLN A 596 6.42 3.48 8.86
C GLN A 596 6.76 4.56 7.81
N HIS A 597 5.77 5.33 7.33
CA HIS A 597 5.97 6.39 6.35
C HIS A 597 6.85 7.54 6.85
N ARG A 598 6.77 7.86 8.12
CA ARG A 598 7.49 8.99 8.71
C ARG A 598 8.96 8.66 9.04
N GLY A 599 9.40 7.38 8.91
CA GLY A 599 10.76 6.96 9.20
C GLY A 599 11.78 7.56 8.22
N GLU A 600 12.80 8.29 8.72
CA GLU A 600 13.99 8.60 7.93
C GLU A 600 14.68 7.30 7.56
N GLN A 601 14.65 6.95 6.27
CA GLN A 601 15.46 5.85 5.79
C GLN A 601 16.93 6.28 5.72
N PRO A 602 17.86 5.44 6.15
CA PRO A 602 19.25 5.65 5.81
C PRO A 602 19.38 5.67 4.28
N ALA A 603 20.09 6.65 3.75
CA ALA A 603 20.35 6.84 2.32
C ALA A 603 21.29 5.75 1.74
N LEU A 604 21.13 4.53 2.15
CA LEU A 604 21.79 3.35 1.60
C LEU A 604 20.86 2.83 0.49
N SER A 605 21.27 3.05 -0.77
CA SER A 605 20.86 2.14 -1.84
C SER A 605 21.32 0.75 -1.38
N PRO A 606 20.44 -0.17 -0.97
CA PRO A 606 20.87 -1.52 -0.72
C PRO A 606 21.37 -2.04 -2.06
N GLU A 607 22.66 -2.33 -2.16
CA GLU A 607 23.12 -3.20 -3.23
C GLU A 607 22.21 -4.42 -3.19
N VAL A 608 21.55 -4.72 -4.31
CA VAL A 608 20.70 -5.89 -4.42
C VAL A 608 21.58 -7.08 -4.06
N GLU A 609 21.30 -7.73 -2.91
CA GLU A 609 22.04 -8.92 -2.52
C GLU A 609 21.81 -10.00 -3.58
N VAL A 610 22.85 -10.26 -4.37
CA VAL A 610 22.83 -11.29 -5.41
C VAL A 610 23.29 -12.59 -4.78
N LEU A 611 22.60 -13.67 -5.07
CA LEU A 611 22.99 -15.00 -4.60
C LEU A 611 24.40 -15.35 -5.13
N ASP A 612 25.36 -15.48 -4.24
CA ASP A 612 26.66 -16.07 -4.54
C ASP A 612 26.56 -17.60 -4.42
N ILE A 613 26.44 -18.24 -5.57
CA ILE A 613 26.26 -19.70 -5.65
C ILE A 613 27.49 -20.43 -5.14
N ALA A 614 28.68 -19.96 -5.44
CA ALA A 614 29.92 -20.59 -4.98
C ALA A 614 30.03 -20.53 -3.44
N GLN A 615 29.61 -19.42 -2.85
CA GLN A 615 29.56 -19.31 -1.39
C GLN A 615 28.48 -20.24 -0.82
N LEU A 616 27.27 -20.28 -1.41
CA LEU A 616 26.20 -21.18 -0.97
C LEU A 616 26.66 -22.64 -1.00
N GLN A 617 27.30 -23.10 -2.08
CA GLN A 617 27.86 -24.43 -2.22
C GLN A 617 28.87 -24.75 -1.12
N SER A 618 29.78 -23.81 -0.85
CA SER A 618 30.77 -23.95 0.23
C SER A 618 30.13 -24.07 1.62
N GLU A 619 29.03 -23.33 1.87
CA GLU A 619 28.31 -23.35 3.15
C GLU A 619 27.40 -24.59 3.29
N LEU A 620 26.87 -25.14 2.20
CA LEU A 620 26.11 -26.39 2.21
C LEU A 620 27.01 -27.58 2.54
N GLY A 621 28.20 -27.64 1.93
CA GLY A 621 29.16 -28.73 2.07
C GLY A 621 28.81 -29.98 1.23
N GLU A 622 29.70 -30.98 1.25
CA GLU A 622 29.65 -32.18 0.41
C GLU A 622 28.49 -33.15 0.74
N ASP A 623 27.84 -33.02 1.90
CA ASP A 623 26.77 -33.94 2.37
C ASP A 623 25.35 -33.39 2.18
N ALA A 624 25.17 -32.26 1.50
CA ALA A 624 23.89 -31.55 1.39
C ALA A 624 23.54 -31.12 -0.04
N ALA A 625 22.30 -31.37 -0.45
CA ALA A 625 21.71 -30.79 -1.65
C ALA A 625 20.63 -29.79 -1.30
N LEU A 626 20.60 -28.66 -2.01
CA LEU A 626 19.47 -27.72 -1.97
C LEU A 626 18.63 -27.95 -3.21
N VAL A 627 17.32 -28.08 -3.03
CA VAL A 627 16.34 -28.21 -4.11
C VAL A 627 15.39 -27.01 -4.07
N GLU A 628 15.53 -26.13 -5.04
CA GLU A 628 14.68 -24.97 -5.18
C GLU A 628 13.68 -25.13 -6.32
N TYR A 629 12.39 -25.13 -5.95
CA TYR A 629 11.29 -25.23 -6.91
C TYR A 629 10.86 -23.86 -7.40
N THR A 630 10.50 -23.80 -8.68
CA THR A 630 9.81 -22.66 -9.27
C THR A 630 8.86 -23.12 -10.37
N SER A 631 8.09 -22.21 -10.97
CA SER A 631 7.24 -22.55 -12.12
C SER A 631 7.40 -21.56 -13.25
N LEU A 632 7.26 -22.07 -14.47
CA LEU A 632 7.14 -21.25 -15.69
C LEU A 632 5.87 -21.69 -16.41
N ASP A 633 4.94 -20.76 -16.65
CA ASP A 633 3.63 -21.02 -17.27
C ASP A 633 2.79 -22.11 -16.56
N GLY A 634 2.93 -22.23 -15.24
CA GLY A 634 2.24 -23.24 -14.43
C GLY A 634 2.86 -24.64 -14.48
N GLU A 635 3.98 -24.83 -15.18
CA GLU A 635 4.81 -26.03 -15.13
C GLU A 635 5.90 -25.90 -14.08
N LEU A 636 6.01 -26.88 -13.19
CA LEU A 636 7.04 -26.95 -12.16
C LEU A 636 8.38 -27.36 -12.73
N LEU A 637 9.44 -26.75 -12.22
CA LEU A 637 10.83 -27.12 -12.41
C LEU A 637 11.59 -27.01 -11.09
N ALA A 638 12.72 -27.70 -10.97
CA ALA A 638 13.59 -27.66 -9.80
C ALA A 638 15.02 -27.34 -10.19
N PHE A 639 15.67 -26.48 -9.39
CA PHE A 639 17.12 -26.32 -9.37
C PHE A 639 17.68 -27.19 -8.26
N VAL A 640 18.66 -28.03 -8.58
CA VAL A 640 19.39 -28.82 -7.60
C VAL A 640 20.78 -28.25 -7.48
N VAL A 641 21.13 -27.74 -6.29
CA VAL A 641 22.45 -27.17 -5.99
C VAL A 641 23.19 -28.13 -5.08
N THR A 642 24.33 -28.62 -5.56
CA THR A 642 25.26 -29.47 -4.82
C THR A 642 26.64 -28.78 -4.79
N ASP A 643 27.64 -29.37 -4.14
CA ASP A 643 29.02 -28.86 -4.18
C ASP A 643 29.63 -28.95 -5.60
N GLU A 644 29.14 -29.84 -6.47
CA GLU A 644 29.60 -30.04 -7.84
C GLU A 644 29.06 -29.00 -8.84
N GLY A 645 27.80 -28.51 -8.62
CA GLY A 645 27.18 -27.62 -9.61
C GLY A 645 25.73 -27.23 -9.30
N VAL A 646 25.08 -26.71 -10.33
CA VAL A 646 23.64 -26.41 -10.34
C VAL A 646 23.01 -27.11 -11.53
N ASP A 647 22.13 -28.05 -11.25
CA ASP A 647 21.33 -28.74 -12.26
C ASP A 647 19.92 -28.21 -12.32
N VAL A 648 19.27 -28.31 -13.48
CA VAL A 648 17.87 -27.88 -13.68
C VAL A 648 17.05 -29.04 -14.25
N ILE A 649 16.04 -29.44 -13.51
CA ILE A 649 15.11 -30.47 -13.92
C ILE A 649 13.78 -29.79 -14.30
N ARG A 650 13.42 -29.94 -15.58
CA ARG A 650 12.21 -29.33 -16.16
C ARG A 650 11.08 -30.35 -16.27
N HIS A 651 9.84 -29.83 -16.43
CA HIS A 651 8.66 -30.67 -16.71
C HIS A 651 8.34 -31.65 -15.60
N LEU A 652 8.46 -31.24 -14.33
CA LEU A 652 8.11 -32.08 -13.18
C LEU A 652 6.60 -32.37 -13.11
N GLY A 653 5.76 -31.45 -13.58
CA GLY A 653 4.30 -31.54 -13.56
C GLY A 653 3.67 -30.15 -13.50
N SER A 654 2.33 -30.08 -13.49
CA SER A 654 1.65 -28.80 -13.34
C SER A 654 1.41 -28.45 -11.88
N GLU A 655 1.53 -27.15 -11.54
CA GLU A 655 1.17 -26.64 -10.20
C GLU A 655 -0.24 -27.08 -9.79
N ARG A 656 -1.20 -27.01 -10.70
CA ARG A 656 -2.60 -27.35 -10.46
C ARG A 656 -2.82 -28.82 -10.08
N GLU A 657 -2.06 -29.73 -10.70
CA GLU A 657 -2.13 -31.16 -10.36
C GLU A 657 -1.59 -31.42 -8.96
N VAL A 658 -0.48 -30.77 -8.60
CA VAL A 658 0.11 -30.88 -7.27
C VAL A 658 -0.79 -30.26 -6.21
N GLU A 659 -1.39 -29.11 -6.48
CA GLU A 659 -2.37 -28.47 -5.57
C GLU A 659 -3.57 -29.39 -5.32
N ALA A 660 -4.13 -29.98 -6.36
CA ALA A 660 -5.26 -30.91 -6.23
C ALA A 660 -4.91 -32.15 -5.40
N GLU A 661 -3.70 -32.69 -5.59
CA GLU A 661 -3.24 -33.86 -4.84
C GLU A 661 -2.94 -33.50 -3.37
N LEU A 662 -2.38 -32.33 -3.13
CA LEU A 662 -2.16 -31.80 -1.79
C LEU A 662 -3.48 -31.58 -1.03
N GLU A 663 -4.52 -31.06 -1.68
CA GLU A 663 -5.86 -30.93 -1.08
C GLU A 663 -6.43 -32.30 -0.65
N GLN A 664 -6.24 -33.31 -1.46
CA GLN A 664 -6.66 -34.68 -1.11
C GLN A 664 -5.89 -35.24 0.08
N LEU A 665 -4.56 -35.03 0.13
CA LEU A 665 -3.74 -35.41 1.27
C LEU A 665 -4.20 -34.69 2.55
N ARG A 666 -4.41 -33.38 2.48
CA ARG A 666 -4.91 -32.58 3.63
C ARG A 666 -6.24 -33.10 4.13
N PHE A 667 -7.15 -33.43 3.24
CA PHE A 667 -8.44 -34.01 3.62
C PHE A 667 -8.27 -35.32 4.43
N GLN A 668 -7.30 -36.19 4.08
CA GLN A 668 -7.03 -37.42 4.85
C GLN A 668 -6.46 -37.08 6.24
N ILE A 669 -5.58 -36.09 6.32
CA ILE A 669 -4.96 -35.63 7.58
C ILE A 669 -6.01 -34.97 8.49
N ASP A 670 -6.81 -34.03 7.97
CA ASP A 670 -7.80 -33.29 8.72
C ASP A 670 -8.95 -34.16 9.24
N THR A 671 -9.20 -35.30 8.62
CA THR A 671 -10.18 -36.28 9.12
C THR A 671 -9.86 -36.73 10.56
N LEU A 672 -8.58 -36.74 10.95
CA LEU A 672 -8.14 -37.13 12.30
C LEU A 672 -8.18 -36.00 13.32
N ARG A 673 -8.29 -34.73 12.90
CA ARG A 673 -8.40 -33.56 13.76
C ARG A 673 -9.56 -33.64 14.78
N PHE A 674 -10.67 -34.28 14.41
CA PHE A 674 -11.87 -34.40 15.23
C PHE A 674 -11.83 -35.56 16.25
N GLY A 675 -10.67 -36.16 16.48
CA GLY A 675 -10.38 -37.17 17.48
C GLY A 675 -9.90 -38.49 16.87
N ALA A 676 -8.61 -38.71 16.92
CA ALA A 676 -7.94 -39.92 16.46
C ALA A 676 -8.50 -41.21 17.12
N GLU A 677 -8.89 -41.18 18.39
CA GLU A 677 -9.47 -42.29 19.11
C GLU A 677 -10.80 -42.79 18.51
N ARG A 678 -11.65 -41.84 18.05
CA ARG A 678 -12.92 -42.18 17.37
C ARG A 678 -12.70 -42.89 16.03
N MET A 679 -11.58 -42.58 15.36
CA MET A 679 -11.23 -43.10 14.03
C MET A 679 -10.28 -44.29 14.11
N ARG A 680 -9.91 -44.78 15.29
CA ARG A 680 -8.90 -45.82 15.54
C ARG A 680 -9.14 -47.11 14.71
N LYS A 681 -10.41 -47.48 14.49
CA LYS A 681 -10.76 -48.64 13.65
C LYS A 681 -10.52 -48.41 12.16
N HIS A 682 -10.47 -47.17 11.70
CA HIS A 682 -10.29 -46.78 10.31
C HIS A 682 -8.87 -46.31 9.98
N LEU A 683 -8.01 -46.17 11.01
CA LEU A 683 -6.63 -45.72 10.85
C LEU A 683 -5.85 -46.44 9.76
N PRO A 684 -5.86 -47.82 9.68
CA PRO A 684 -5.09 -48.52 8.63
C PRO A 684 -5.55 -48.17 7.22
N HIS A 685 -6.85 -47.86 7.05
CA HIS A 685 -7.38 -47.49 5.74
C HIS A 685 -7.03 -46.03 5.40
N LEU A 686 -7.12 -45.13 6.38
CA LEU A 686 -6.72 -43.72 6.23
C LEU A 686 -5.22 -43.60 5.94
N THR A 687 -4.38 -44.39 6.65
CA THR A 687 -2.92 -44.42 6.41
C THR A 687 -2.63 -44.84 4.97
N LYS A 688 -3.32 -45.89 4.46
CA LYS A 688 -3.14 -46.34 3.08
C LYS A 688 -3.51 -45.26 2.04
N ARG A 689 -4.55 -44.47 2.32
CA ARG A 689 -4.98 -43.36 1.44
C ARG A 689 -3.99 -42.20 1.49
N ALA A 690 -3.57 -41.81 2.69
CA ALA A 690 -2.54 -40.79 2.83
C ALA A 690 -1.23 -41.20 2.13
N LEU A 691 -0.82 -42.46 2.29
CA LEU A 691 0.35 -43.03 1.62
C LEU A 691 0.25 -42.91 0.09
N HIS A 692 -0.93 -43.19 -0.49
CA HIS A 692 -1.13 -43.07 -1.93
C HIS A 692 -0.88 -41.64 -2.42
N HIS A 693 -1.43 -40.64 -1.72
CA HIS A 693 -1.21 -39.24 -2.09
C HIS A 693 0.25 -38.82 -1.89
N LEU A 694 0.90 -39.28 -0.82
CA LEU A 694 2.33 -39.04 -0.60
C LEU A 694 3.20 -39.67 -1.66
N GLN A 695 2.82 -40.85 -2.17
CA GLN A 695 3.52 -41.53 -3.27
C GLN A 695 3.33 -40.74 -4.58
N THR A 696 2.11 -40.33 -4.90
CA THR A 696 1.84 -39.52 -6.09
C THR A 696 2.64 -38.21 -6.09
N LEU A 697 2.71 -37.53 -4.94
CA LEU A 697 3.52 -36.31 -4.79
C LEU A 697 5.03 -36.62 -4.91
N TYR A 698 5.50 -37.74 -4.40
CA TYR A 698 6.89 -38.18 -4.57
C TYR A 698 7.24 -38.38 -6.05
N ASP A 699 6.40 -39.10 -6.78
CA ASP A 699 6.60 -39.42 -8.19
C ASP A 699 6.72 -38.16 -9.07
N VAL A 700 6.03 -37.08 -8.67
CA VAL A 700 6.07 -35.76 -9.37
C VAL A 700 7.24 -34.89 -8.90
N LEU A 701 7.45 -34.79 -7.60
CA LEU A 701 8.32 -33.74 -7.02
C LEU A 701 9.76 -34.23 -6.78
N LEU A 702 9.97 -35.48 -6.36
CA LEU A 702 11.30 -35.99 -5.96
C LEU A 702 11.87 -37.05 -6.89
N ALA A 703 11.07 -37.99 -7.39
CA ALA A 703 11.57 -39.07 -8.24
C ALA A 703 12.38 -38.58 -9.46
N PRO A 704 11.97 -37.49 -10.17
CA PRO A 704 12.72 -37.00 -11.34
C PRO A 704 14.07 -36.37 -10.98
N ILE A 705 14.27 -35.97 -9.73
CA ILE A 705 15.49 -35.25 -9.28
C ILE A 705 16.42 -36.14 -8.43
N GLU A 706 16.03 -37.39 -8.10
CA GLU A 706 16.81 -38.28 -7.25
C GLU A 706 18.23 -38.56 -7.77
N GLU A 707 18.41 -38.67 -9.09
CA GLU A 707 19.75 -38.90 -9.68
C GLU A 707 20.68 -37.68 -9.54
N PHE A 708 20.12 -36.45 -9.41
CA PHE A 708 20.88 -35.21 -9.24
C PHE A 708 21.17 -34.89 -7.77
N ILE A 709 20.37 -35.41 -6.84
CA ILE A 709 20.62 -35.32 -5.40
C ILE A 709 21.72 -36.27 -4.97
N GLY A 710 21.86 -37.42 -5.67
CA GLY A 710 22.86 -38.42 -5.36
C GLY A 710 22.67 -39.09 -3.99
N ASP A 711 23.78 -39.31 -3.27
CA ASP A 711 23.80 -39.97 -1.94
C ASP A 711 23.80 -38.95 -0.77
N GLU A 712 23.56 -37.64 -1.02
CA GLU A 712 23.56 -36.60 0.00
C GLU A 712 22.54 -36.90 1.09
N ARG A 713 22.98 -36.77 2.33
CA ARG A 713 22.17 -37.10 3.51
C ARG A 713 21.23 -35.98 3.93
N ARG A 714 21.59 -34.72 3.64
CA ARG A 714 20.81 -33.56 3.97
C ARG A 714 20.15 -32.99 2.72
N LEU A 715 18.85 -32.81 2.77
CA LEU A 715 18.05 -32.20 1.72
C LEU A 715 17.43 -30.91 2.24
N VAL A 716 17.79 -29.77 1.63
CA VAL A 716 17.20 -28.48 1.95
C VAL A 716 16.22 -28.14 0.83
N ILE A 717 14.95 -27.99 1.17
CA ILE A 717 13.89 -27.68 0.23
C ILE A 717 13.58 -26.18 0.28
N VAL A 718 13.60 -25.53 -0.88
CA VAL A 718 13.06 -24.18 -1.09
C VAL A 718 11.77 -24.32 -1.91
N PRO A 719 10.60 -24.31 -1.26
CA PRO A 719 9.34 -24.59 -1.92
C PRO A 719 8.86 -23.40 -2.75
N HIS A 720 7.94 -23.66 -3.69
CA HIS A 720 7.26 -22.63 -4.49
C HIS A 720 5.76 -22.69 -4.22
N ARG A 721 5.13 -21.55 -3.88
CA ARG A 721 3.68 -21.42 -3.67
C ARG A 721 3.10 -22.53 -2.80
N ALA A 722 2.16 -23.36 -3.34
CA ALA A 722 1.51 -24.44 -2.61
C ALA A 722 2.48 -25.51 -2.08
N LEU A 723 3.68 -25.64 -2.65
CA LEU A 723 4.69 -26.58 -2.16
C LEU A 723 5.17 -26.27 -0.74
N HIS A 724 4.95 -25.08 -0.21
CA HIS A 724 5.21 -24.75 1.20
C HIS A 724 4.40 -25.60 2.19
N TYR A 725 3.34 -26.23 1.72
CA TYR A 725 2.47 -27.10 2.53
C TYR A 725 2.74 -28.58 2.32
N VAL A 726 3.67 -28.95 1.46
CA VAL A 726 4.03 -30.35 1.19
C VAL A 726 4.99 -30.83 2.28
N PRO A 727 4.68 -31.96 2.95
CA PRO A 727 5.58 -32.58 3.92
C PRO A 727 6.63 -33.43 3.18
N PHE A 728 7.67 -32.79 2.58
CA PHE A 728 8.66 -33.48 1.76
C PHE A 728 9.35 -34.67 2.47
N HIS A 729 9.57 -34.56 3.79
CA HIS A 729 10.13 -35.63 4.61
C HIS A 729 9.22 -36.86 4.72
N ALA A 730 7.90 -36.70 4.53
CA ALA A 730 6.89 -37.74 4.57
C ALA A 730 6.52 -38.29 3.17
N LEU A 731 7.11 -37.79 2.08
CA LEU A 731 6.91 -38.38 0.75
C LEU A 731 7.44 -39.81 0.71
N HIS A 732 6.83 -40.66 -0.11
CA HIS A 732 7.05 -42.10 -0.08
C HIS A 732 7.31 -42.63 -1.49
N ASP A 733 8.39 -43.36 -1.71
CA ASP A 733 8.80 -43.88 -3.02
C ASP A 733 8.14 -45.23 -3.42
N GLY A 734 7.21 -45.73 -2.61
CA GLY A 734 6.58 -47.04 -2.73
C GLY A 734 7.20 -48.08 -1.81
N ILE A 735 8.39 -47.84 -1.24
CA ILE A 735 9.13 -48.73 -0.33
C ILE A 735 9.35 -48.01 1.01
N ASP A 736 10.01 -46.85 1.00
CA ASP A 736 10.42 -46.07 2.17
C ASP A 736 9.93 -44.65 2.10
N TYR A 737 9.79 -43.99 3.27
CA TYR A 737 9.63 -42.55 3.35
C TYR A 737 10.98 -41.83 3.14
N VAL A 738 10.97 -40.63 2.58
CA VAL A 738 12.19 -39.81 2.38
C VAL A 738 12.98 -39.68 3.67
N ILE A 739 12.31 -39.45 4.80
CA ILE A 739 12.94 -39.32 6.12
C ILE A 739 13.71 -40.54 6.56
N GLU A 740 13.40 -41.74 6.05
CA GLU A 740 14.13 -42.95 6.38
C GLU A 740 15.55 -42.96 5.81
N ARG A 741 15.74 -42.20 4.71
CA ARG A 741 17.02 -42.12 4.01
C ARG A 741 17.74 -40.77 4.25
N ARG A 742 17.02 -39.66 4.37
CA ARG A 742 17.57 -38.30 4.35
C ARG A 742 17.08 -37.46 5.52
N GLU A 743 17.89 -36.49 5.92
CA GLU A 743 17.47 -35.36 6.77
C GLU A 743 16.84 -34.29 5.87
N VAL A 744 15.67 -33.80 6.22
CA VAL A 744 14.97 -32.80 5.42
C VAL A 744 14.76 -31.51 6.23
N SER A 745 15.18 -30.39 5.66
CA SER A 745 14.89 -29.05 6.18
C SER A 745 14.35 -28.15 5.06
N TYR A 746 13.84 -26.98 5.43
CA TYR A 746 13.20 -26.04 4.53
C TYR A 746 13.86 -24.68 4.63
N ALA A 747 13.78 -23.88 3.56
CA ALA A 747 14.17 -22.48 3.59
C ALA A 747 13.19 -21.64 2.76
N PRO A 748 12.96 -20.36 3.14
CA PRO A 748 12.13 -19.45 2.34
C PRO A 748 12.73 -19.13 0.97
N SER A 749 14.07 -19.03 0.90
CA SER A 749 14.87 -18.83 -0.32
C SER A 749 16.31 -19.26 -0.05
N ALA A 750 17.12 -19.44 -1.09
CA ALA A 750 18.53 -19.76 -0.95
C ALA A 750 19.33 -18.61 -0.29
N VAL A 751 18.98 -17.35 -0.56
CA VAL A 751 19.58 -16.19 0.10
C VAL A 751 19.28 -16.18 1.61
N VAL A 752 18.04 -16.46 2.02
CA VAL A 752 17.67 -16.56 3.45
C VAL A 752 18.41 -17.73 4.12
N LEU A 753 18.50 -18.89 3.46
CA LEU A 753 19.28 -20.02 3.97
C LEU A 753 20.75 -19.63 4.20
N ARG A 754 21.40 -19.01 3.22
CA ARG A 754 22.78 -18.54 3.34
C ARG A 754 22.95 -17.60 4.55
N HIS A 755 21.99 -16.69 4.77
CA HIS A 755 21.99 -15.83 5.95
C HIS A 755 21.95 -16.64 7.26
N CYS A 756 21.14 -17.71 7.32
CA CYS A 756 21.07 -18.60 8.48
C CYS A 756 22.39 -19.40 8.66
N LEU A 757 22.98 -19.91 7.56
CA LEU A 757 24.23 -20.70 7.59
C LEU A 757 25.47 -19.87 7.96
N SER A 758 25.51 -18.59 7.61
CA SER A 758 26.63 -17.67 7.92
C SER A 758 26.83 -17.44 9.43
N ARG A 759 25.83 -17.75 10.25
CA ARG A 759 25.93 -17.61 11.70
C ARG A 759 26.67 -18.79 12.33
N SER A 760 27.67 -18.49 13.18
CA SER A 760 28.40 -19.53 13.90
C SER A 760 27.50 -20.21 14.95
N PRO A 761 27.47 -21.57 14.98
CA PRO A 761 26.68 -22.31 15.98
C PRO A 761 27.11 -21.98 17.43
N ARG A 762 26.13 -21.88 18.32
CA ARG A 762 26.36 -21.67 19.76
C ARG A 762 25.90 -22.87 20.58
N PRO A 763 26.51 -23.13 21.73
CA PRO A 763 26.06 -24.18 22.64
C PRO A 763 24.69 -23.80 23.24
N LEU A 764 23.80 -24.80 23.38
CA LEU A 764 22.47 -24.65 23.94
C LEU A 764 22.48 -24.74 25.45
N ASN A 765 22.91 -23.68 26.14
CA ASN A 765 23.05 -23.63 27.59
C ASN A 765 21.79 -23.10 28.28
N HIS A 766 21.12 -22.13 27.67
CA HIS A 766 19.98 -21.39 28.25
C HIS A 766 18.72 -21.66 27.44
N ALA A 767 17.71 -22.28 28.01
CA ALA A 767 16.41 -22.48 27.37
C ALA A 767 15.34 -21.60 28.02
N LEU A 768 14.55 -20.89 27.22
CA LEU A 768 13.29 -20.28 27.61
C LEU A 768 12.15 -21.20 27.16
N LEU A 769 11.47 -21.83 28.13
CA LEU A 769 10.40 -22.79 27.89
C LEU A 769 9.07 -22.20 28.39
N VAL A 770 8.15 -21.97 27.49
CA VAL A 770 6.84 -21.37 27.77
C VAL A 770 5.74 -22.42 27.54
N GLY A 771 4.89 -22.65 28.55
CA GLY A 771 3.79 -23.59 28.48
C GLY A 771 2.47 -22.95 28.95
N VAL A 772 1.56 -22.69 28.01
CA VAL A 772 0.23 -22.11 28.31
C VAL A 772 -0.86 -23.09 27.87
N PRO A 773 -1.33 -23.96 28.78
CA PRO A 773 -2.35 -24.95 28.47
C PRO A 773 -3.72 -24.34 28.26
N ASP A 774 -4.54 -24.99 27.44
CA ASP A 774 -5.98 -24.73 27.33
C ASP A 774 -6.77 -26.05 27.22
N GLU A 775 -8.07 -25.96 26.91
CA GLU A 775 -8.91 -27.17 26.78
C GLU A 775 -8.51 -28.05 25.57
N GLN A 776 -7.86 -27.49 24.57
CA GLN A 776 -7.43 -28.19 23.36
C GLN A 776 -6.00 -28.75 23.51
N THR A 777 -5.15 -28.10 24.30
CA THR A 777 -3.74 -28.45 24.50
C THR A 777 -3.41 -28.61 26.01
N PRO A 778 -4.04 -29.56 26.72
CA PRO A 778 -3.88 -29.69 28.17
C PRO A 778 -2.49 -30.19 28.58
N ARG A 779 -1.74 -30.88 27.68
CA ARG A 779 -0.45 -31.51 28.00
C ARG A 779 0.77 -30.59 27.80
N VAL A 780 0.62 -29.40 27.28
CA VAL A 780 1.76 -28.45 27.03
C VAL A 780 2.53 -28.14 28.33
N ARG A 781 1.84 -28.15 29.49
CA ARG A 781 2.50 -28.00 30.78
C ARG A 781 3.43 -29.18 31.09
N ASP A 782 2.97 -30.42 30.88
CA ASP A 782 3.74 -31.64 31.11
C ASP A 782 4.94 -31.71 30.15
N GLU A 783 4.75 -31.29 28.92
CA GLU A 783 5.80 -31.13 27.92
C GLU A 783 6.92 -30.22 28.43
N VAL A 784 6.63 -28.98 28.80
CA VAL A 784 7.63 -28.00 29.29
C VAL A 784 8.35 -28.51 30.57
N VAL A 785 7.62 -29.12 31.49
CA VAL A 785 8.21 -29.69 32.71
C VAL A 785 9.16 -30.84 32.39
N ALA A 786 8.85 -31.65 31.37
CA ALA A 786 9.69 -32.76 30.96
C ALA A 786 10.97 -32.29 30.22
N LEU A 787 10.89 -31.15 29.52
CA LEU A 787 12.02 -30.56 28.76
C LEU A 787 13.04 -29.83 29.64
N ALA A 788 12.57 -29.13 30.69
CA ALA A 788 13.42 -28.28 31.52
C ALA A 788 14.69 -28.98 32.08
N PRO A 789 14.65 -30.24 32.55
CA PRO A 789 15.85 -30.94 33.04
C PRO A 789 16.89 -31.27 31.98
N LEU A 790 16.57 -31.14 30.69
CA LEU A 790 17.49 -31.45 29.58
C LEU A 790 18.54 -30.36 29.36
N PHE A 791 18.29 -29.17 29.83
CA PHE A 791 19.16 -28.00 29.63
C PHE A 791 19.95 -27.70 30.91
N PRO A 792 21.19 -27.18 30.75
CA PRO A 792 21.99 -26.73 31.92
C PRO A 792 21.27 -25.65 32.75
N GLU A 793 20.63 -24.69 32.05
CA GLU A 793 19.82 -23.65 32.64
C GLU A 793 18.51 -23.51 31.83
N ALA A 794 17.37 -23.58 32.54
CA ALA A 794 16.06 -23.43 31.93
C ALA A 794 15.19 -22.42 32.69
N THR A 795 14.77 -21.38 32.03
CA THR A 795 13.71 -20.50 32.48
C THR A 795 12.37 -21.05 32.03
N THR A 796 11.50 -21.39 32.97
CA THR A 796 10.18 -21.96 32.64
C THR A 796 9.08 -20.96 32.99
N LEU A 797 8.24 -20.63 32.03
CA LEU A 797 7.07 -19.76 32.17
C LEU A 797 5.81 -20.62 31.96
N LEU A 798 5.17 -20.98 33.05
CA LEU A 798 4.01 -21.87 33.03
C LEU A 798 2.72 -21.12 33.40
N ASP A 799 1.63 -21.52 32.79
CA ASP A 799 0.28 -21.02 33.11
C ASP A 799 0.23 -19.47 33.04
N GLU A 800 -0.09 -18.82 34.15
CA GLU A 800 -0.22 -17.35 34.26
C GLU A 800 1.12 -16.60 34.11
N GLN A 801 2.26 -17.27 34.19
CA GLN A 801 3.58 -16.69 34.01
C GLN A 801 3.94 -16.55 32.50
N GLY A 802 3.30 -17.32 31.62
CA GLY A 802 3.53 -17.32 30.19
C GLY A 802 2.97 -16.06 29.53
N THR A 803 3.41 -14.86 29.94
CA THR A 803 2.98 -13.57 29.38
C THR A 803 3.90 -13.10 28.27
N LEU A 804 3.41 -12.26 27.37
CA LEU A 804 4.23 -11.66 26.32
C LEU A 804 5.36 -10.79 26.89
N ALA A 805 5.08 -10.05 27.97
CA ALA A 805 6.09 -9.25 28.66
C ALA A 805 7.24 -10.11 29.20
N ALA A 806 6.91 -11.28 29.81
CA ALA A 806 7.93 -12.21 30.27
C ALA A 806 8.73 -12.83 29.11
N VAL A 807 8.06 -13.19 28.02
CA VAL A 807 8.77 -13.68 26.82
C VAL A 807 9.75 -12.61 26.31
N ARG A 808 9.35 -11.34 26.17
CA ARG A 808 10.23 -10.24 25.74
C ARG A 808 11.41 -10.01 26.71
N GLU A 809 11.19 -10.17 28.02
CA GLU A 809 12.23 -9.99 29.04
C GLU A 809 13.31 -11.08 28.97
N TYR A 810 12.93 -12.36 28.79
CA TYR A 810 13.88 -13.47 28.85
C TYR A 810 14.41 -13.92 27.48
N ALA A 811 13.73 -13.66 26.38
CA ALA A 811 14.14 -14.07 25.03
C ALA A 811 15.56 -13.63 24.64
N PRO A 812 16.06 -12.39 24.95
CA PRO A 812 17.40 -11.96 24.59
C PRO A 812 18.54 -12.80 25.19
N GLN A 813 18.26 -13.55 26.24
CA GLN A 813 19.24 -14.38 26.95
C GLN A 813 19.20 -15.86 26.53
N ALA A 814 18.13 -16.26 25.81
CA ALA A 814 17.86 -17.65 25.48
C ALA A 814 18.65 -18.12 24.24
N ASP A 815 19.27 -19.28 24.32
CA ASP A 815 19.85 -20.01 23.20
C ASP A 815 18.76 -20.84 22.50
N VAL A 816 17.71 -21.23 23.25
CA VAL A 816 16.51 -21.93 22.73
C VAL A 816 15.26 -21.24 23.26
N LEU A 817 14.32 -20.90 22.38
CA LEU A 817 12.98 -20.47 22.71
C LEU A 817 11.97 -21.56 22.33
N HIS A 818 11.29 -22.13 23.30
CA HIS A 818 10.25 -23.13 23.07
C HIS A 818 8.90 -22.59 23.54
N LEU A 819 7.93 -22.49 22.63
CA LEU A 819 6.58 -22.01 22.88
C LEU A 819 5.59 -23.14 22.69
N ALA A 820 5.08 -23.69 23.79
CA ALA A 820 4.05 -24.73 23.80
C ALA A 820 2.71 -24.09 24.22
N CYS A 821 1.81 -23.88 23.25
CA CYS A 821 0.54 -23.18 23.43
C CYS A 821 -0.41 -23.42 22.26
N HIS A 822 -1.60 -22.85 22.31
CA HIS A 822 -2.51 -22.85 21.16
C HIS A 822 -2.02 -21.88 20.08
N GLY A 823 -1.97 -22.34 18.81
CA GLY A 823 -1.63 -21.53 17.65
C GLY A 823 -2.84 -21.30 16.75
N GLN A 824 -2.94 -20.14 16.15
CA GLN A 824 -3.97 -19.79 15.18
C GLN A 824 -3.35 -19.18 13.93
N PHE A 825 -3.53 -19.84 12.80
CA PHE A 825 -3.21 -19.27 11.50
C PHE A 825 -4.43 -18.53 10.92
N ARG A 826 -4.21 -17.34 10.36
CA ARG A 826 -5.21 -16.46 9.77
C ARG A 826 -4.95 -16.27 8.27
N PRO A 827 -5.55 -17.13 7.40
CA PRO A 827 -5.34 -17.02 5.96
C PRO A 827 -5.88 -15.71 5.37
N ASP A 828 -6.92 -15.14 5.99
CA ASP A 828 -7.53 -13.86 5.62
C ASP A 828 -6.69 -12.63 6.02
N ASN A 829 -5.88 -12.75 7.08
CA ASN A 829 -4.96 -11.70 7.52
C ASN A 829 -3.72 -12.31 8.21
N PRO A 830 -2.72 -12.77 7.44
CA PRO A 830 -1.60 -13.57 7.96
C PRO A 830 -0.71 -12.88 8.99
N LEU A 831 -0.66 -11.54 8.99
CA LEU A 831 0.09 -10.75 9.98
C LEU A 831 -0.51 -10.85 11.39
N PHE A 832 -1.78 -11.25 11.49
CA PHE A 832 -2.47 -11.52 12.75
C PHE A 832 -2.54 -13.01 13.12
N SER A 833 -1.80 -13.86 12.41
CA SER A 833 -1.51 -15.22 12.89
C SER A 833 -0.78 -15.13 14.21
N ALA A 834 -1.16 -15.92 15.20
CA ALA A 834 -0.72 -15.69 16.57
C ALA A 834 -0.64 -16.94 17.43
N LEU A 835 0.13 -16.85 18.52
CA LEU A 835 0.29 -17.84 19.56
C LEU A 835 -0.38 -17.33 20.85
N ARG A 836 -1.20 -18.17 21.48
CA ARG A 836 -1.93 -17.82 22.68
C ARG A 836 -1.01 -17.88 23.90
N LEU A 837 -0.79 -16.73 24.51
CA LEU A 837 -0.14 -16.62 25.82
C LEU A 837 -1.19 -16.43 26.92
N SER A 838 -0.76 -16.37 28.20
CA SER A 838 -1.67 -16.34 29.33
C SER A 838 -2.59 -15.10 29.36
N ASN A 839 -2.06 -13.96 28.98
CA ASN A 839 -2.78 -12.67 29.00
C ASN A 839 -2.99 -12.06 27.60
N ASN A 840 -2.23 -12.47 26.60
CA ASN A 840 -2.22 -11.87 25.27
C ASN A 840 -1.97 -12.93 24.19
N TRP A 841 -2.15 -12.52 22.93
CA TRP A 841 -1.68 -13.27 21.76
C TRP A 841 -0.34 -12.71 21.28
N LEU A 842 0.64 -13.57 21.03
CA LEU A 842 1.89 -13.22 20.36
C LEU A 842 1.65 -13.28 18.86
N THR A 843 1.49 -12.13 18.24
CA THR A 843 1.26 -12.01 16.79
C THR A 843 2.58 -12.03 16.01
N VAL A 844 2.51 -12.09 14.67
CA VAL A 844 3.70 -11.93 13.80
C VAL A 844 4.43 -10.63 14.11
N ARG A 845 3.70 -9.55 14.35
CA ARG A 845 4.28 -8.26 14.74
C ARG A 845 5.06 -8.35 16.05
N ASP A 846 4.50 -9.02 17.07
CA ASP A 846 5.21 -9.23 18.33
C ASP A 846 6.48 -10.02 18.16
N ALA A 847 6.47 -11.00 17.24
CA ALA A 847 7.65 -11.77 16.90
C ALA A 847 8.76 -10.90 16.31
N TYR A 848 8.44 -9.91 15.47
CA TYR A 848 9.44 -8.93 14.96
C TYR A 848 10.12 -8.12 16.07
N GLU A 849 9.43 -7.85 17.17
CA GLU A 849 9.93 -7.04 18.29
C GLU A 849 10.80 -7.85 19.27
N LEU A 850 10.88 -9.16 19.11
CA LEU A 850 11.75 -10.00 19.94
C LEU A 850 13.23 -9.80 19.54
N ASP A 851 14.11 -9.81 20.52
CA ASP A 851 15.55 -9.91 20.29
C ASP A 851 15.99 -11.38 20.41
N LEU A 852 16.16 -12.03 19.26
CA LEU A 852 16.58 -13.43 19.14
C LEU A 852 17.98 -13.58 18.53
N GLN A 853 18.81 -12.53 18.59
CA GLN A 853 20.16 -12.54 18.04
C GLN A 853 21.06 -13.60 18.69
N ARG A 854 20.74 -14.02 19.89
CA ARG A 854 21.45 -15.10 20.60
C ARG A 854 20.84 -16.47 20.33
N CYS A 855 19.55 -16.53 19.99
CA CYS A 855 18.80 -17.75 19.83
C CYS A 855 19.33 -18.60 18.67
N GLU A 856 19.44 -19.92 18.87
CA GLU A 856 19.83 -20.93 17.88
C GLU A 856 18.63 -21.64 17.30
N LEU A 857 17.58 -21.81 18.11
CA LEU A 857 16.38 -22.53 17.71
C LEU A 857 15.14 -21.90 18.38
N VAL A 858 14.14 -21.60 17.59
CA VAL A 858 12.77 -21.36 18.06
C VAL A 858 11.92 -22.56 17.70
N ALA A 859 11.31 -23.20 18.71
CA ALA A 859 10.39 -24.30 18.52
C ALA A 859 8.97 -23.86 18.89
N LEU A 860 8.05 -23.95 17.93
CA LEU A 860 6.65 -23.63 18.08
C LEU A 860 5.85 -24.92 18.18
N SER A 861 5.72 -25.44 19.42
CA SER A 861 4.90 -26.60 19.74
C SER A 861 3.43 -26.20 19.82
N ALA A 862 2.86 -25.80 18.68
CA ALA A 862 1.51 -25.28 18.55
C ALA A 862 0.92 -25.63 17.18
N CYS A 863 -0.40 -25.60 17.06
CA CYS A 863 -1.08 -25.98 15.82
C CYS A 863 -0.81 -24.98 14.67
N GLU A 864 -0.60 -25.51 13.47
CA GLU A 864 -0.56 -24.72 12.22
C GLU A 864 0.47 -23.57 12.19
N THR A 865 1.52 -23.63 13.00
CA THR A 865 2.51 -22.55 13.12
C THR A 865 3.38 -22.36 11.87
N GLY A 866 3.59 -23.42 11.09
CA GLY A 866 4.28 -23.41 9.80
C GLY A 866 3.41 -22.99 8.63
N MET A 867 2.11 -22.79 8.86
CA MET A 867 1.22 -22.23 7.84
C MET A 867 1.54 -20.75 7.62
N SER A 868 1.64 -20.37 6.37
CA SER A 868 1.93 -19.01 5.95
C SER A 868 1.10 -18.68 4.71
N ALA A 869 0.71 -17.44 4.52
CA ALA A 869 0.22 -17.01 3.23
C ALA A 869 1.40 -16.75 2.31
N VAL A 870 1.30 -17.20 1.07
CA VAL A 870 2.31 -16.98 0.05
C VAL A 870 1.83 -15.86 -0.87
N ALA A 871 2.46 -14.69 -0.77
CA ALA A 871 2.19 -13.55 -1.62
C ALA A 871 3.01 -13.60 -2.93
N PRO A 872 2.72 -12.75 -3.93
CA PRO A 872 3.51 -12.65 -5.15
C PRO A 872 5.01 -12.49 -4.86
N GLY A 873 5.86 -13.17 -5.64
CA GLY A 873 7.29 -13.27 -5.36
C GLY A 873 7.65 -14.28 -4.27
N ASN A 874 6.79 -15.26 -4.00
CA ASN A 874 6.96 -16.28 -2.94
C ASN A 874 7.27 -15.70 -1.56
N GLU A 875 6.70 -14.54 -1.26
CA GLU A 875 6.84 -13.92 0.06
C GLU A 875 6.03 -14.70 1.10
N LEU A 876 6.71 -15.29 2.08
CA LEU A 876 6.07 -15.96 3.21
C LEU A 876 5.60 -14.92 4.22
N ILE A 877 4.30 -14.83 4.42
CA ILE A 877 3.70 -13.94 5.42
C ILE A 877 3.13 -14.80 6.55
N GLY A 878 3.72 -14.72 7.73
CA GLY A 878 3.32 -15.49 8.89
C GLY A 878 4.37 -15.51 9.99
N LEU A 879 4.18 -16.36 11.01
CA LEU A 879 5.05 -16.45 12.18
C LEU A 879 6.52 -16.74 11.84
N ALA A 880 6.78 -17.59 10.84
CA ALA A 880 8.13 -17.91 10.38
C ALA A 880 8.94 -16.64 10.07
N ARG A 881 8.34 -15.73 9.31
CA ARG A 881 8.95 -14.48 8.93
C ARG A 881 9.28 -13.61 10.14
N GLY A 882 8.35 -13.51 11.11
CA GLY A 882 8.56 -12.74 12.33
C GLY A 882 9.79 -13.21 13.11
N PHE A 883 9.92 -14.52 13.31
CA PHE A 883 11.04 -15.09 14.08
C PHE A 883 12.37 -15.04 13.34
N PHE A 884 12.41 -15.24 12.01
CA PHE A 884 13.63 -15.02 11.22
C PHE A 884 14.10 -13.57 11.31
N SER A 885 13.19 -12.62 11.17
CA SER A 885 13.49 -11.18 11.29
C SER A 885 13.99 -10.80 12.67
N ALA A 886 13.50 -11.45 13.73
CA ALA A 886 13.98 -11.28 15.10
C ALA A 886 15.41 -11.84 15.31
N GLY A 887 15.91 -12.65 14.37
CA GLY A 887 17.27 -13.16 14.37
C GLY A 887 17.42 -14.66 14.64
N ALA A 888 16.36 -15.46 14.69
CA ALA A 888 16.46 -16.91 14.85
C ALA A 888 16.97 -17.55 13.54
N PRO A 889 18.03 -18.40 13.56
CA PRO A 889 18.55 -19.08 12.37
C PRO A 889 17.83 -20.39 12.07
N SER A 890 17.08 -20.95 13.03
CA SER A 890 16.36 -22.21 12.89
C SER A 890 14.99 -22.14 13.55
N LEU A 891 13.96 -22.61 12.86
CA LEU A 891 12.58 -22.64 13.33
C LEU A 891 12.01 -24.05 13.20
N LEU A 892 11.49 -24.60 14.29
CA LEU A 892 10.72 -25.87 14.30
C LEU A 892 9.23 -25.52 14.39
N MET A 893 8.45 -25.89 13.37
CA MET A 893 7.04 -25.49 13.24
C MET A 893 6.18 -26.63 12.70
N SER A 894 4.86 -26.52 12.85
CA SER A 894 3.91 -27.57 12.40
C SER A 894 3.13 -27.14 11.15
N LEU A 895 2.94 -28.06 10.20
CA LEU A 895 2.15 -27.85 8.97
C LEU A 895 0.64 -28.01 9.15
N TRP A 896 0.19 -28.66 10.22
CA TRP A 896 -1.23 -28.88 10.57
C TRP A 896 -1.43 -28.99 12.07
N THR A 897 -2.68 -29.13 12.46
CA THR A 897 -3.08 -29.33 13.88
C THR A 897 -2.46 -30.61 14.43
N VAL A 898 -1.72 -30.50 15.52
CA VAL A 898 -0.96 -31.61 16.12
C VAL A 898 -1.77 -32.36 17.18
N ASP A 899 -1.43 -33.65 17.39
CA ASP A 899 -1.93 -34.43 18.52
C ASP A 899 -1.09 -34.12 19.75
N ASP A 900 -1.72 -33.73 20.84
CA ASP A 900 -1.06 -33.22 22.07
C ASP A 900 -0.14 -34.28 22.72
N GLU A 901 -0.53 -35.58 22.68
CA GLU A 901 0.26 -36.69 23.25
C GLU A 901 1.46 -37.04 22.38
N ALA A 902 1.23 -37.17 21.06
CA ALA A 902 2.27 -37.44 20.09
C ALA A 902 3.33 -36.34 20.05
N THR A 903 2.89 -35.08 20.15
CA THR A 903 3.76 -33.90 20.18
C THR A 903 4.68 -33.88 21.38
N ALA A 904 4.16 -34.12 22.60
CA ALA A 904 4.96 -34.13 23.81
C ALA A 904 6.06 -35.22 23.78
N GLU A 905 5.75 -36.42 23.21
CA GLU A 905 6.73 -37.51 23.04
C GLU A 905 7.77 -37.15 21.98
N LEU A 906 7.36 -36.55 20.85
CA LEU A 906 8.26 -36.12 19.79
C LEU A 906 9.24 -35.04 20.30
N MET A 907 8.74 -34.00 20.96
CA MET A 907 9.56 -32.92 21.49
C MET A 907 10.56 -33.40 22.52
N LYS A 908 10.17 -34.31 23.39
CA LYS A 908 11.08 -34.90 24.38
C LYS A 908 12.24 -35.66 23.73
N ASP A 909 11.98 -36.52 22.74
CA ASP A 909 13.04 -37.27 22.01
C ASP A 909 13.92 -36.30 21.19
N PHE A 910 13.32 -35.32 20.52
CA PHE A 910 14.01 -34.27 19.78
C PHE A 910 15.03 -33.55 20.66
N TYR A 911 14.61 -32.98 21.80
CA TYR A 911 15.50 -32.23 22.66
C TYR A 911 16.54 -33.11 23.38
N GLN A 912 16.23 -34.34 23.72
CA GLN A 912 17.21 -35.29 24.24
C GLN A 912 18.40 -35.45 23.29
N ARG A 913 18.15 -35.57 22.00
CA ARG A 913 19.19 -35.73 20.97
C ARG A 913 19.90 -34.42 20.67
N LEU A 914 19.15 -33.34 20.59
CA LEU A 914 19.71 -32.02 20.35
C LEU A 914 20.68 -31.61 21.44
N CYS A 915 20.33 -31.82 22.73
CA CYS A 915 21.19 -31.54 23.86
C CYS A 915 22.40 -32.54 23.96
N ALA A 916 22.28 -33.72 23.35
CA ALA A 916 23.39 -34.68 23.21
C ALA A 916 24.35 -34.32 22.07
N GLY A 917 24.11 -33.22 21.31
CA GLY A 917 25.00 -32.69 20.28
C GLY A 917 24.65 -33.10 18.86
N ALA A 918 23.47 -33.66 18.60
CA ALA A 918 22.96 -33.85 17.23
C ALA A 918 22.56 -32.51 16.61
N SER A 919 22.60 -32.39 15.26
CA SER A 919 21.99 -31.28 14.55
C SER A 919 20.46 -31.27 14.76
N ALA A 920 19.81 -30.09 14.60
CA ALA A 920 18.36 -30.00 14.72
C ALA A 920 17.63 -30.90 13.71
N ALA A 921 18.12 -30.98 12.48
CA ALA A 921 17.56 -31.84 11.44
C ALA A 921 17.69 -33.33 11.80
N SER A 922 18.89 -33.76 12.27
CA SER A 922 19.13 -35.13 12.70
C SER A 922 18.29 -35.51 13.93
N ALA A 923 18.16 -34.60 14.92
CA ALA A 923 17.36 -34.80 16.11
C ALA A 923 15.87 -34.98 15.75
N LEU A 924 15.35 -34.12 14.88
CA LEU A 924 13.96 -34.16 14.40
C LEU A 924 13.69 -35.46 13.63
N ARG A 925 14.56 -35.80 12.67
CA ARG A 925 14.46 -37.06 11.92
C ARG A 925 14.33 -38.27 12.82
N HIS A 926 15.18 -38.40 13.84
CA HIS A 926 15.15 -39.52 14.75
C HIS A 926 13.87 -39.59 15.60
N ALA A 927 13.41 -38.44 16.09
CA ALA A 927 12.17 -38.35 16.87
C ALA A 927 10.95 -38.75 16.02
N GLN A 928 10.90 -38.31 14.76
CA GLN A 928 9.85 -38.65 13.82
C GLN A 928 9.89 -40.14 13.44
N LEU A 929 11.06 -40.71 13.16
CA LEU A 929 11.23 -42.15 12.87
C LEU A 929 10.81 -43.04 14.04
N ARG A 930 11.12 -42.65 15.27
CA ARG A 930 10.66 -43.35 16.46
C ARG A 930 9.14 -43.36 16.58
N LEU A 931 8.53 -42.15 16.47
CA LEU A 931 7.08 -41.98 16.59
C LEU A 931 6.33 -42.72 15.47
N MET A 932 6.88 -42.73 14.25
CA MET A 932 6.33 -43.45 13.10
C MET A 932 6.18 -44.94 13.35
N GLN A 933 7.11 -45.57 14.10
CA GLN A 933 7.02 -46.97 14.48
C GLN A 933 5.85 -47.26 15.44
N GLU A 934 5.52 -46.33 16.32
CA GLU A 934 4.45 -46.43 17.28
C GLU A 934 3.09 -46.03 16.69
N GLN A 935 3.10 -44.98 15.84
CA GLN A 935 1.93 -44.37 15.21
C GLN A 935 2.17 -44.15 13.70
N PRO A 936 1.86 -45.16 12.85
CA PRO A 936 2.26 -45.14 11.42
C PRO A 936 1.56 -44.09 10.56
N HIS A 937 0.45 -43.50 10.99
CA HIS A 937 -0.25 -42.49 10.20
C HIS A 937 0.53 -41.16 10.22
N PRO A 938 0.80 -40.53 9.07
CA PRO A 938 1.59 -39.27 8.97
C PRO A 938 1.07 -38.13 9.83
N PHE A 939 -0.21 -38.07 10.12
CA PHE A 939 -0.82 -37.08 11.03
C PHE A 939 -0.07 -36.93 12.35
N PHE A 940 0.45 -38.03 12.92
CA PHE A 940 1.09 -38.03 14.24
C PHE A 940 2.56 -37.66 14.20
N TRP A 941 3.33 -38.22 13.26
CA TRP A 941 4.79 -38.12 13.28
C TRP A 941 5.38 -37.06 12.33
N SER A 942 4.62 -36.62 11.30
CA SER A 942 5.16 -35.72 10.27
C SER A 942 4.62 -34.29 10.27
N PRO A 943 3.93 -33.80 11.32
CA PRO A 943 3.50 -32.40 11.27
C PRO A 943 4.65 -31.39 11.37
N PHE A 944 5.73 -31.74 12.07
CA PHE A 944 6.83 -30.81 12.33
C PHE A 944 7.84 -30.76 11.21
N VAL A 945 8.24 -29.57 10.85
CA VAL A 945 9.24 -29.25 9.85
C VAL A 945 10.26 -28.25 10.43
N LEU A 946 11.52 -28.41 10.01
CA LEU A 946 12.61 -27.52 10.39
C LEU A 946 12.86 -26.53 9.25
N PHE A 947 12.78 -25.23 9.53
CA PHE A 947 13.19 -24.17 8.64
C PHE A 947 14.55 -23.61 9.04
N GLY A 948 15.40 -23.26 8.05
CA GLY A 948 16.76 -22.74 8.28
C GLY A 948 17.79 -23.87 8.34
N ARG A 949 18.76 -23.70 9.26
CA ARG A 949 19.94 -24.58 9.35
C ARG A 949 19.76 -25.75 10.30
#